data_2b37576c8f3d2fce77f0f19712215982
#
_entry.id   2b37576c8f3d2fce77f0f19712215982
#
_cell.length_a   1.000
_cell.length_b   1.000
_cell.length_c   1.000
_cell.angle_alpha   90.00
_cell.angle_beta   90.00
_cell.angle_gamma   90.00
#
_symmetry.space_group_name_H-M   'P 1'
#
loop_
_entity.id
_entity.type
_entity.pdbx_description
1 polymer ?
#
loop_
_entity_poly.entity_id
_entity_poly.type
_entity_poly.pdbx_seq_one_letter_code
_entity_poly.pdbx_strand_id
1 'polypeptide(L)'
;EGVYKVSNDTSKPKYYVLDMFPYPSGAGLHVGHPLGYIASDIFARYKRLKGFNVLHPMGYDAFGLPAEQYAIDHGIHPAVSTENNINTFRKQLDNIGFCYDWSREIRTSDPSYYKWTQWIFLQLFKSWYNRDTKKAESINGLIKIFETEGNGNHPIPNQKFQISNFKFQIYSASGWKGFDEATQQAILMEYRLAYCGYGEVNWCEALGTVLANDEVINGVSERGGYPVIKKKLRQWYLRITEYADRLQGDLDTLEWSDAMKEMQTNWIGKSSGAEIKFALASPPSPLLAERGDANFPNSGRIFKTADANWHILKEYGRLNRKNQTIAEDVLWQNIRNNKLGVKVRRQHAVRGYIVDFALLEVKLVVEVDGEYHNEEQQKIYDEARAGYLKEFGLNIIRFSNDEVLSDIHTVIEKIKDEIQVQKKNSSTHAGLPLLSEEKGLGDEAKREAGVRVYTTRPDTIFGVDFMVLAPEHELVEQITTAEQKTAVDEYVAHVKSRSERERMAEKKITGCFTGAYAINPLGGKYIPVWISEYVLAGYGTGAIMAVPCGDERDHKFAKHFNIPVTNIIGDYYNGEEANPTKEAVLQNSGFLDGMVMKDASEVVIQWLEDNEEGVRKVNYKMRDAAFSRQRYWGEPFPIVWKNASLNDAVGQGIAYPLDESELPLELPHVESYKPGPEGEGPLANIETWTAQHLETNTMPGYAGSSWYFLRYMDPHNDKAFCDRKASDYWNQVDLYIGGTEHAVGHLLYSRMWTKILYALGYIGFNEPFKKLLNQGMIQGSSRFVYRLAFGAMYTAGFDDFNFTSSPIVFLSLKHYLEVAKLGQDVRAVVRYVNGFLHSYYNEEIISDLTTVHLSPIHVDVNIV
;
A
#
# COMPACT_ATOMS: atom_id res chain seq x y z
N GLU A 1 -16.98 28.24 40.87
CA GLU A 1 -16.42 27.92 42.19
C GLU A 1 -16.56 26.40 42.52
N GLY A 2 -16.09 25.54 41.64
CA GLY A 2 -16.02 24.09 41.86
C GLY A 2 -17.34 23.33 41.61
N VAL A 3 -18.41 23.97 41.11
CA VAL A 3 -19.70 23.31 40.82
C VAL A 3 -19.54 22.17 39.81
N TYR A 4 -18.60 22.30 38.90
CA TYR A 4 -18.32 21.30 37.83
C TYR A 4 -17.15 20.39 38.18
N LYS A 5 -16.48 20.63 39.31
CA LYS A 5 -15.38 19.79 39.75
C LYS A 5 -15.87 18.39 40.06
N VAL A 6 -15.21 17.44 39.46
CA VAL A 6 -15.51 16.00 39.58
C VAL A 6 -14.54 15.32 40.52
N SER A 7 -14.98 14.28 41.21
CA SER A 7 -14.13 13.41 42.02
C SER A 7 -14.10 11.99 41.49
N ASN A 8 -13.13 11.21 41.91
CA ASN A 8 -13.05 9.77 41.62
C ASN A 8 -13.90 8.92 42.59
N ASP A 9 -14.93 9.57 43.24
CA ASP A 9 -15.90 8.89 44.09
C ASP A 9 -16.75 7.91 43.26
N THR A 10 -16.61 6.64 43.53
CA THR A 10 -17.27 5.56 42.81
C THR A 10 -18.69 5.25 43.27
N SER A 11 -19.21 6.00 44.25
CA SER A 11 -20.57 5.81 44.81
C SER A 11 -21.67 6.21 43.84
N LYS A 12 -21.36 7.07 42.85
CA LYS A 12 -22.31 7.55 41.82
C LYS A 12 -22.02 6.89 40.47
N PRO A 13 -23.08 6.68 39.66
CA PRO A 13 -22.85 6.25 38.29
C PRO A 13 -22.06 7.33 37.52
N LYS A 14 -21.03 6.90 36.77
CA LYS A 14 -20.17 7.78 36.00
C LYS A 14 -20.78 8.12 34.64
N TYR A 15 -20.46 9.30 34.14
CA TYR A 15 -20.65 9.62 32.73
C TYR A 15 -19.49 10.50 32.24
N TYR A 16 -18.76 10.02 31.22
CA TYR A 16 -17.62 10.74 30.68
C TYR A 16 -18.00 11.36 29.32
N VAL A 17 -18.11 12.68 29.28
CA VAL A 17 -18.32 13.49 28.07
C VAL A 17 -17.00 14.13 27.70
N LEU A 18 -16.58 14.00 26.45
CA LEU A 18 -15.31 14.53 25.98
C LEU A 18 -15.48 15.18 24.63
N ASP A 19 -15.01 16.41 24.51
CA ASP A 19 -14.81 17.12 23.25
C ASP A 19 -13.39 16.86 22.73
N MET A 20 -13.20 16.87 21.42
CA MET A 20 -11.88 17.00 20.86
C MET A 20 -11.32 18.36 21.27
N PHE A 21 -10.21 18.34 22.00
CA PHE A 21 -9.62 19.56 22.53
C PHE A 21 -8.99 20.41 21.41
N PRO A 22 -9.02 21.75 21.54
CA PRO A 22 -8.59 22.64 20.48
C PRO A 22 -7.08 22.67 20.34
N TYR A 23 -6.65 22.94 19.11
CA TYR A 23 -5.27 23.27 18.79
C TYR A 23 -5.09 24.81 18.83
N PRO A 24 -4.31 25.38 19.76
CA PRO A 24 -4.21 26.82 19.96
C PRO A 24 -3.25 27.49 18.95
N SER A 25 -3.55 27.34 17.65
CA SER A 25 -2.66 27.80 16.56
C SER A 25 -2.97 29.19 16.02
N GLY A 26 -4.05 29.81 16.47
CA GLY A 26 -4.49 31.09 15.95
C GLY A 26 -4.89 32.09 17.04
N ALA A 27 -5.39 33.25 16.62
CA ALA A 27 -5.77 34.35 17.51
C ALA A 27 -6.99 34.09 18.42
N GLY A 28 -7.57 32.88 18.35
CA GLY A 28 -8.71 32.46 19.13
C GLY A 28 -9.55 31.35 18.49
N LEU A 29 -10.68 31.03 19.13
CA LEU A 29 -11.64 30.04 18.65
C LEU A 29 -12.28 30.49 17.34
N HIS A 30 -12.37 29.56 16.38
CA HIS A 30 -13.24 29.74 15.22
C HIS A 30 -14.66 29.19 15.52
N VAL A 31 -15.62 29.56 14.71
CA VAL A 31 -17.04 29.21 14.90
C VAL A 31 -17.33 27.69 14.94
N GLY A 32 -16.46 26.86 14.39
CA GLY A 32 -16.57 25.41 14.46
C GLY A 32 -16.38 24.82 15.85
N HIS A 33 -15.53 25.43 16.69
CA HIS A 33 -15.32 24.95 18.05
C HIS A 33 -16.58 24.98 18.90
N PRO A 34 -17.31 26.14 19.05
CA PRO A 34 -18.53 26.18 19.84
C PRO A 34 -19.62 25.23 19.37
N LEU A 35 -19.68 24.87 18.10
CA LEU A 35 -20.70 23.99 17.55
C LEU A 35 -20.78 22.65 18.30
N GLY A 36 -19.63 21.98 18.46
CA GLY A 36 -19.54 20.74 19.23
C GLY A 36 -19.65 20.97 20.74
N TYR A 37 -18.94 21.99 21.25
CA TYR A 37 -18.80 22.27 22.66
C TYR A 37 -20.13 22.70 23.35
N ILE A 38 -21.02 23.37 22.63
CA ILE A 38 -22.37 23.70 23.15
C ILE A 38 -23.19 22.42 23.33
N ALA A 39 -23.12 21.49 22.40
CA ALA A 39 -23.87 20.23 22.48
C ALA A 39 -23.38 19.38 23.65
N SER A 40 -22.07 19.23 23.82
CA SER A 40 -21.44 18.50 24.93
C SER A 40 -21.78 19.14 26.29
N ASP A 41 -21.70 20.47 26.37
CA ASP A 41 -22.01 21.24 27.56
C ASP A 41 -23.48 21.01 28.04
N ILE A 42 -24.43 21.17 27.13
CA ILE A 42 -25.86 20.93 27.43
C ILE A 42 -26.05 19.47 27.91
N PHE A 43 -25.45 18.54 27.24
CA PHE A 43 -25.56 17.12 27.58
C PHE A 43 -24.91 16.78 28.93
N ALA A 44 -23.73 17.34 29.20
CA ALA A 44 -23.03 17.18 30.46
C ALA A 44 -23.86 17.73 31.65
N ARG A 45 -24.48 18.92 31.50
CA ARG A 45 -25.39 19.50 32.48
C ARG A 45 -26.64 18.62 32.73
N TYR A 46 -27.23 18.09 31.63
CA TYR A 46 -28.35 17.16 31.71
C TYR A 46 -28.00 15.90 32.52
N LYS A 47 -26.84 15.30 32.26
CA LYS A 47 -26.40 14.13 33.01
C LYS A 47 -26.14 14.41 34.49
N ARG A 48 -25.56 15.57 34.82
CA ARG A 48 -25.38 15.99 36.23
C ARG A 48 -26.75 16.12 36.93
N LEU A 49 -27.74 16.73 36.27
CA LEU A 49 -29.10 16.84 36.81
C LEU A 49 -29.77 15.47 37.01
N LYS A 50 -29.39 14.47 36.24
CA LYS A 50 -29.83 13.06 36.41
C LYS A 50 -29.04 12.32 37.50
N GLY A 51 -28.13 12.98 38.24
CA GLY A 51 -27.39 12.38 39.35
C GLY A 51 -26.13 11.66 39.01
N PHE A 52 -25.68 11.73 37.76
CA PHE A 52 -24.37 11.16 37.37
C PHE A 52 -23.19 11.98 37.91
N ASN A 53 -22.08 11.30 38.21
CA ASN A 53 -20.77 11.92 38.32
C ASN A 53 -20.24 12.14 36.90
N VAL A 54 -20.17 13.37 36.44
CA VAL A 54 -19.87 13.71 35.05
C VAL A 54 -18.49 14.27 34.94
N LEU A 55 -17.60 13.55 34.23
CA LEU A 55 -16.30 14.04 33.81
C LEU A 55 -16.46 14.76 32.47
N HIS A 56 -16.25 16.07 32.45
CA HIS A 56 -16.28 16.93 31.26
C HIS A 56 -15.10 17.92 31.33
N PRO A 57 -13.90 17.44 30.96
CA PRO A 57 -12.67 18.21 31.01
C PRO A 57 -12.44 18.99 29.73
N MET A 58 -11.48 19.93 29.79
CA MET A 58 -10.95 20.64 28.62
C MET A 58 -9.45 20.86 28.79
N GLY A 59 -8.73 20.97 27.67
CA GLY A 59 -7.30 21.24 27.60
C GLY A 59 -6.89 21.66 26.20
N TYR A 60 -5.59 21.50 25.87
CA TYR A 60 -5.04 22.03 24.62
C TYR A 60 -4.05 21.08 24.00
N ASP A 61 -4.23 20.82 22.70
CA ASP A 61 -3.21 20.16 21.87
C ASP A 61 -2.19 21.21 21.43
N ALA A 62 -1.07 21.28 22.09
CA ALA A 62 -0.21 22.46 22.09
C ALA A 62 1.11 22.29 21.34
N PHE A 63 1.40 21.09 20.82
CA PHE A 63 2.54 20.84 19.92
C PHE A 63 2.12 20.87 18.46
N GLY A 64 3.01 21.25 17.56
CA GLY A 64 2.81 21.08 16.11
C GLY A 64 3.32 22.25 15.26
N LEU A 65 3.27 22.04 13.93
CA LEU A 65 3.80 22.93 12.91
C LEU A 65 3.28 24.38 12.97
N PRO A 66 1.96 24.63 13.10
CA PRO A 66 1.49 26.00 12.99
C PRO A 66 2.03 26.91 14.08
N ALA A 67 2.22 26.40 15.31
CA ALA A 67 2.81 27.16 16.41
C ALA A 67 4.30 27.44 16.16
N GLU A 68 5.04 26.45 15.66
CA GLU A 68 6.46 26.61 15.30
C GLU A 68 6.65 27.59 14.15
N GLN A 69 5.86 27.46 13.07
CA GLN A 69 5.94 28.36 11.93
C GLN A 69 5.60 29.81 12.32
N TYR A 70 4.55 29.99 13.12
CA TYR A 70 4.20 31.32 13.65
C TYR A 70 5.36 31.91 14.47
N ALA A 71 6.00 31.09 15.29
CA ALA A 71 7.15 31.49 16.08
C ALA A 71 8.34 31.90 15.21
N ILE A 72 8.63 31.14 14.15
CA ILE A 72 9.71 31.48 13.18
C ILE A 72 9.40 32.81 12.49
N ASP A 73 8.18 33.00 11.97
CA ASP A 73 7.74 34.17 11.23
C ASP A 73 7.81 35.46 12.07
N HIS A 74 7.64 35.33 13.40
CA HIS A 74 7.59 36.46 14.34
C HIS A 74 8.82 36.58 15.23
N GLY A 75 9.81 35.70 15.11
CA GLY A 75 11.04 35.71 15.90
C GLY A 75 10.81 35.50 17.41
N ILE A 76 9.83 34.70 17.80
CA ILE A 76 9.48 34.38 19.19
C ILE A 76 9.59 32.88 19.46
N HIS A 77 9.73 32.48 20.71
CA HIS A 77 9.74 31.07 21.07
C HIS A 77 8.34 30.47 20.96
N PRO A 78 8.15 29.25 20.38
CA PRO A 78 6.82 28.64 20.20
C PRO A 78 6.07 28.43 21.53
N ALA A 79 6.74 28.17 22.64
CA ALA A 79 6.10 28.09 23.94
C ALA A 79 5.38 29.39 24.34
N VAL A 80 5.98 30.55 23.99
CA VAL A 80 5.40 31.87 24.32
C VAL A 80 4.17 32.16 23.50
N SER A 81 4.21 31.88 22.20
CA SER A 81 3.03 32.03 21.33
C SER A 81 1.90 31.10 21.74
N THR A 82 2.23 29.84 22.03
CA THR A 82 1.28 28.81 22.47
C THR A 82 0.60 29.22 23.78
N GLU A 83 1.35 29.70 24.78
CA GLU A 83 0.79 30.17 26.07
C GLU A 83 -0.15 31.36 25.87
N ASN A 84 0.22 32.32 25.04
CA ASN A 84 -0.64 33.48 24.73
C ASN A 84 -1.97 33.05 24.05
N ASN A 85 -1.87 32.11 23.14
CA ASN A 85 -3.05 31.56 22.47
C ASN A 85 -3.94 30.78 23.44
N ILE A 86 -3.36 29.92 24.27
CA ILE A 86 -4.08 29.18 25.33
C ILE A 86 -4.86 30.16 26.22
N ASN A 87 -4.23 31.22 26.66
CA ASN A 87 -4.87 32.24 27.51
C ASN A 87 -6.05 32.91 26.79
N THR A 88 -5.90 33.17 25.49
CA THR A 88 -7.01 33.72 24.67
C THR A 88 -8.15 32.73 24.53
N PHE A 89 -7.87 31.47 24.19
CA PHE A 89 -8.85 30.40 24.07
C PHE A 89 -9.57 30.18 25.40
N ARG A 90 -8.83 30.15 26.50
CA ARG A 90 -9.39 30.00 27.84
C ARG A 90 -10.37 31.11 28.15
N LYS A 91 -9.99 32.37 27.93
CA LYS A 91 -10.87 33.52 28.15
C LYS A 91 -12.14 33.45 27.30
N GLN A 92 -12.04 33.00 26.05
CA GLN A 92 -13.20 32.86 25.18
C GLN A 92 -14.13 31.74 25.63
N LEU A 93 -13.60 30.59 26.05
CA LEU A 93 -14.38 29.48 26.60
C LEU A 93 -15.07 29.85 27.91
N ASP A 94 -14.37 30.57 28.79
CA ASP A 94 -14.93 31.09 30.06
C ASP A 94 -16.06 32.12 29.81
N ASN A 95 -15.93 33.00 28.80
CA ASN A 95 -16.95 33.95 28.42
C ASN A 95 -18.24 33.29 27.89
N ILE A 96 -18.13 32.16 27.19
CA ILE A 96 -19.29 31.35 26.76
C ILE A 96 -19.96 30.66 27.96
N GLY A 97 -19.14 30.36 29.01
CA GLY A 97 -19.64 29.78 30.25
C GLY A 97 -19.88 28.28 30.22
N PHE A 98 -19.03 27.55 29.51
CA PHE A 98 -19.05 26.07 29.46
C PHE A 98 -18.85 25.43 30.85
N CYS A 99 -19.47 24.27 31.06
CA CYS A 99 -19.38 23.51 32.31
C CYS A 99 -18.16 22.59 32.42
N TYR A 100 -17.04 23.01 31.91
CA TYR A 100 -15.78 22.22 31.98
C TYR A 100 -15.22 22.14 33.41
N ASP A 101 -14.67 21.00 33.77
CA ASP A 101 -13.87 20.85 34.97
C ASP A 101 -12.41 21.28 34.70
N TRP A 102 -12.16 22.58 34.84
CA TRP A 102 -10.85 23.17 34.62
C TRP A 102 -9.77 22.70 35.61
N SER A 103 -10.14 22.05 36.71
CA SER A 103 -9.14 21.44 37.58
C SER A 103 -8.44 20.23 36.96
N ARG A 104 -8.92 19.79 35.80
CA ARG A 104 -8.37 18.70 35.01
C ARG A 104 -7.79 19.17 33.66
N GLU A 105 -7.52 20.48 33.54
CA GLU A 105 -6.86 21.01 32.33
C GLU A 105 -5.52 20.32 32.09
N ILE A 106 -5.26 19.97 30.86
CA ILE A 106 -3.99 19.43 30.37
C ILE A 106 -3.49 20.21 29.16
N ARG A 107 -2.20 20.18 28.92
CA ARG A 107 -1.52 20.77 27.75
C ARG A 107 -0.52 19.78 27.24
N THR A 108 -0.59 19.40 25.98
CA THR A 108 0.31 18.37 25.44
C THR A 108 1.78 18.81 25.45
N SER A 109 2.06 20.13 25.44
CA SER A 109 3.41 20.68 25.52
C SER A 109 3.97 20.85 26.94
N ASP A 110 3.20 20.51 27.98
CA ASP A 110 3.69 20.52 29.35
C ASP A 110 4.60 19.32 29.64
N PRO A 111 5.82 19.50 30.19
CA PRO A 111 6.71 18.38 30.53
C PRO A 111 6.04 17.31 31.43
N SER A 112 5.18 17.73 32.34
CA SER A 112 4.43 16.82 33.23
C SER A 112 3.41 15.95 32.46
N TYR A 113 2.99 16.41 31.27
CA TYR A 113 2.13 15.67 30.38
C TYR A 113 2.94 14.78 29.43
N TYR A 114 3.84 15.36 28.63
CA TYR A 114 4.53 14.60 27.60
C TYR A 114 5.58 13.60 28.14
N LYS A 115 5.99 13.71 29.41
CA LYS A 115 6.65 12.63 30.14
C LYS A 115 5.93 11.29 29.92
N TRP A 116 4.60 11.32 29.93
CA TRP A 116 3.80 10.09 29.79
C TRP A 116 3.61 9.69 28.32
N THR A 117 3.61 10.62 27.38
CA THR A 117 3.72 10.30 25.96
C THR A 117 5.02 9.55 25.67
N GLN A 118 6.13 10.05 26.21
CA GLN A 118 7.44 9.42 26.13
C GLN A 118 7.44 8.04 26.76
N TRP A 119 6.85 7.91 27.94
CA TRP A 119 6.74 6.62 28.63
C TRP A 119 5.92 5.60 27.82
N ILE A 120 4.78 6.01 27.24
CA ILE A 120 3.98 5.12 26.39
C ILE A 120 4.79 4.72 25.16
N PHE A 121 5.50 5.65 24.52
CA PHE A 121 6.41 5.31 23.42
C PHE A 121 7.43 4.25 23.82
N LEU A 122 8.02 4.36 25.02
CA LEU A 122 8.93 3.33 25.54
C LEU A 122 8.24 1.97 25.69
N GLN A 123 6.95 1.93 26.10
CA GLN A 123 6.21 0.66 26.17
C GLN A 123 6.00 0.07 24.77
N LEU A 124 5.71 0.89 23.76
CA LEU A 124 5.62 0.44 22.36
C LEU A 124 6.98 -0.10 21.86
N PHE A 125 8.07 0.59 22.17
CA PHE A 125 9.43 0.18 21.80
C PHE A 125 9.86 -1.13 22.50
N LYS A 126 9.46 -1.32 23.76
CA LYS A 126 9.72 -2.54 24.55
C LYS A 126 8.74 -3.68 24.24
N SER A 127 7.86 -3.55 23.26
CA SER A 127 6.82 -4.54 22.94
C SER A 127 6.87 -4.99 21.49
N TRP A 128 6.33 -6.19 21.24
CA TRP A 128 6.08 -6.76 19.93
C TRP A 128 4.64 -7.26 19.82
N TYR A 129 4.13 -7.48 18.61
CA TYR A 129 2.82 -8.07 18.40
C TYR A 129 2.94 -9.59 18.27
N ASN A 130 2.43 -10.32 19.23
CA ASN A 130 2.35 -11.78 19.16
C ASN A 130 1.10 -12.16 18.33
N ARG A 131 1.33 -12.78 17.18
CA ARG A 131 0.26 -13.14 16.24
C ARG A 131 -0.58 -14.31 16.72
N ASP A 132 -0.04 -15.19 17.56
CA ASP A 132 -0.75 -16.33 18.14
C ASP A 132 -1.76 -15.87 19.19
N THR A 133 -1.35 -14.97 20.07
CA THR A 133 -2.22 -14.37 21.10
C THR A 133 -2.97 -13.14 20.62
N LYS A 134 -2.64 -12.62 19.41
CA LYS A 134 -3.22 -11.43 18.76
C LYS A 134 -3.17 -10.17 19.62
N LYS A 135 -2.10 -9.95 20.36
CA LYS A 135 -1.91 -8.81 21.26
C LYS A 135 -0.46 -8.38 21.40
N ALA A 136 -0.25 -7.18 21.95
CA ALA A 136 1.06 -6.71 22.35
C ALA A 136 1.58 -7.52 23.54
N GLU A 137 2.83 -7.90 23.49
CA GLU A 137 3.57 -8.57 24.55
C GLU A 137 4.97 -7.98 24.72
N SER A 138 5.58 -8.18 25.88
CA SER A 138 6.95 -7.70 26.13
C SER A 138 7.95 -8.33 25.17
N ILE A 139 8.85 -7.52 24.59
CA ILE A 139 9.94 -7.98 23.73
C ILE A 139 10.85 -9.01 24.43
N ASN A 140 10.94 -8.96 25.76
CA ASN A 140 11.70 -9.94 26.54
C ASN A 140 11.10 -11.36 26.44
N GLY A 141 9.79 -11.47 26.20
CA GLY A 141 9.14 -12.75 25.88
C GLY A 141 9.63 -13.32 24.57
N LEU A 142 9.72 -12.49 23.53
CA LEU A 142 10.25 -12.88 22.23
C LEU A 142 11.73 -13.28 22.29
N ILE A 143 12.55 -12.54 23.07
CA ILE A 143 13.96 -12.89 23.28
C ILE A 143 14.09 -14.31 23.86
N LYS A 144 13.27 -14.66 24.85
CA LYS A 144 13.26 -16.01 25.43
C LYS A 144 12.88 -17.08 24.40
N ILE A 145 11.92 -16.80 23.53
CA ILE A 145 11.57 -17.71 22.43
C ILE A 145 12.77 -17.90 21.51
N PHE A 146 13.45 -16.83 21.13
CA PHE A 146 14.64 -16.91 20.26
C PHE A 146 15.79 -17.67 20.92
N GLU A 147 15.96 -17.55 22.23
CA GLU A 147 16.97 -18.28 23.00
C GLU A 147 16.69 -19.79 23.09
N THR A 148 15.43 -20.23 22.98
CA THR A 148 15.01 -21.62 23.14
C THR A 148 14.67 -22.32 21.84
N GLU A 149 14.05 -21.60 20.87
CA GLU A 149 13.48 -22.19 19.67
C GLU A 149 14.03 -21.56 18.37
N GLY A 150 14.59 -20.34 18.43
CA GLY A 150 14.88 -19.53 17.25
C GLY A 150 13.63 -18.83 16.73
N ASN A 151 13.66 -18.35 15.48
CA ASN A 151 12.56 -17.56 14.90
C ASN A 151 11.65 -18.34 13.93
N GLY A 152 11.81 -19.63 13.80
CA GLY A 152 11.10 -20.44 12.79
C GLY A 152 9.57 -20.32 12.87
N ASN A 153 9.02 -20.26 14.10
CA ASN A 153 7.57 -20.12 14.33
C ASN A 153 7.08 -18.66 14.36
N HIS A 154 7.99 -17.69 14.37
CA HIS A 154 7.68 -16.28 14.43
C HIS A 154 8.39 -15.55 13.28
N PRO A 155 7.87 -15.65 12.04
CA PRO A 155 8.47 -14.98 10.89
C PRO A 155 8.43 -13.46 11.08
N ILE A 156 9.45 -12.79 10.55
CA ILE A 156 9.55 -11.34 10.62
C ILE A 156 8.28 -10.71 10.00
N PRO A 157 7.67 -9.71 10.66
CA PRO A 157 6.53 -8.99 10.11
C PRO A 157 6.86 -8.46 8.72
N ASN A 158 5.91 -8.57 7.77
CA ASN A 158 6.10 -8.08 6.40
C ASN A 158 6.53 -6.62 6.40
N GLN A 159 7.74 -6.36 5.92
CA GLN A 159 8.28 -5.02 5.88
C GLN A 159 8.26 -4.46 4.47
N LYS A 160 7.67 -3.27 4.35
CA LYS A 160 7.78 -2.41 3.17
C LYS A 160 8.98 -1.45 3.26
N PHE A 161 9.63 -1.37 4.42
CA PHE A 161 10.75 -0.45 4.67
C PHE A 161 11.99 -1.27 5.04
N GLN A 162 13.12 -0.95 4.42
CA GLN A 162 14.40 -1.53 4.78
C GLN A 162 14.85 -0.99 6.15
N ILE A 163 14.80 -1.80 7.20
CA ILE A 163 15.34 -1.43 8.53
C ILE A 163 16.83 -1.73 8.60
N SER A 164 17.28 -2.80 7.92
CA SER A 164 18.70 -3.18 7.88
C SER A 164 19.06 -3.84 6.55
N ASN A 165 20.35 -3.83 6.22
CA ASN A 165 20.90 -4.57 5.05
C ASN A 165 20.99 -6.08 5.28
N PHE A 166 20.48 -6.61 6.40
CA PHE A 166 20.49 -8.04 6.69
C PHE A 166 19.40 -8.75 5.90
N LYS A 167 19.76 -9.73 5.11
CA LYS A 167 18.85 -10.76 4.61
C LYS A 167 18.50 -11.66 5.81
N PHE A 168 17.35 -11.44 6.43
CA PHE A 168 16.93 -12.22 7.57
C PHE A 168 16.63 -13.65 7.13
N GLN A 169 17.49 -14.54 7.56
CA GLN A 169 17.29 -15.98 7.42
C GLN A 169 16.56 -16.50 8.66
N ILE A 170 15.93 -17.66 8.53
CA ILE A 170 15.48 -18.44 9.68
C ILE A 170 16.75 -18.86 10.44
N TYR A 171 16.77 -18.60 11.74
CA TYR A 171 17.86 -18.97 12.64
C TYR A 171 17.37 -19.83 13.79
N SER A 172 18.23 -20.74 14.24
CA SER A 172 17.99 -21.58 15.42
C SER A 172 18.33 -20.83 16.71
N ALA A 173 17.98 -21.43 17.85
CA ALA A 173 18.37 -20.91 19.16
C ALA A 173 19.89 -20.74 19.32
N SER A 174 20.70 -21.66 18.77
CA SER A 174 22.16 -21.52 18.77
C SER A 174 22.64 -20.39 17.86
N GLY A 175 21.99 -20.18 16.72
CA GLY A 175 22.25 -19.06 15.83
C GLY A 175 22.01 -17.73 16.53
N TRP A 176 20.84 -17.58 17.22
CA TRP A 176 20.52 -16.39 18.00
C TRP A 176 21.60 -16.04 19.04
N LYS A 177 22.04 -17.07 19.81
CA LYS A 177 23.07 -16.89 20.84
C LYS A 177 24.46 -16.57 20.26
N GLY A 178 24.69 -16.89 19.01
CA GLY A 178 25.94 -16.58 18.31
C GLY A 178 26.00 -15.18 17.72
N PHE A 179 24.86 -14.47 17.62
CA PHE A 179 24.83 -13.10 17.14
C PHE A 179 25.41 -12.13 18.19
N ASP A 180 26.12 -11.11 17.72
CA ASP A 180 26.50 -9.98 18.56
C ASP A 180 25.29 -9.12 18.95
N GLU A 181 25.48 -8.23 19.92
CA GLU A 181 24.40 -7.36 20.40
C GLU A 181 23.80 -6.48 19.30
N ALA A 182 24.63 -5.96 18.39
CA ALA A 182 24.19 -5.12 17.30
C ALA A 182 23.23 -5.88 16.36
N THR A 183 23.58 -7.09 15.99
CA THR A 183 22.77 -7.99 15.17
C THR A 183 21.48 -8.37 15.89
N GLN A 184 21.54 -8.72 17.17
CA GLN A 184 20.35 -9.04 17.95
C GLN A 184 19.38 -7.85 18.03
N GLN A 185 19.87 -6.65 18.32
CA GLN A 185 19.02 -5.45 18.38
C GLN A 185 18.45 -5.07 17.01
N ALA A 186 19.21 -5.24 15.93
CA ALA A 186 18.69 -5.04 14.59
C ALA A 186 17.56 -6.03 14.26
N ILE A 187 17.69 -7.29 14.61
CA ILE A 187 16.63 -8.30 14.47
C ILE A 187 15.40 -7.92 15.32
N LEU A 188 15.59 -7.54 16.59
CA LEU A 188 14.49 -7.15 17.48
C LEU A 188 13.75 -5.91 16.95
N MET A 189 14.44 -4.97 16.30
CA MET A 189 13.82 -3.78 15.69
C MET A 189 12.76 -4.18 14.66
N GLU A 190 12.95 -5.32 13.98
CA GLU A 190 12.00 -5.86 13.01
C GLU A 190 10.68 -6.34 13.64
N TYR A 191 10.62 -6.55 14.95
CA TYR A 191 9.43 -7.01 15.68
C TYR A 191 8.79 -5.93 16.55
N ARG A 192 9.55 -4.90 16.94
CA ARG A 192 9.05 -3.84 17.85
C ARG A 192 7.83 -3.14 17.29
N LEU A 193 6.88 -2.77 18.14
CA LEU A 193 5.69 -1.99 17.76
C LEU A 193 6.03 -0.54 17.41
N ALA A 194 7.05 0.04 18.05
CA ALA A 194 7.70 1.28 17.59
C ALA A 194 9.08 0.93 17.06
N TYR A 195 9.34 1.21 15.80
CA TYR A 195 10.58 0.85 15.12
C TYR A 195 11.13 2.00 14.28
N CYS A 196 12.44 1.98 14.03
CA CYS A 196 13.13 2.95 13.21
C CYS A 196 13.56 2.32 11.88
N GLY A 197 13.32 3.00 10.78
CA GLY A 197 13.67 2.51 9.43
C GLY A 197 13.88 3.66 8.44
N TYR A 198 14.37 3.31 7.25
CA TYR A 198 14.51 4.27 6.15
C TYR A 198 13.31 4.20 5.23
N GLY A 199 12.66 5.34 4.98
CA GLY A 199 11.52 5.46 4.08
C GLY A 199 11.65 6.66 3.16
N GLU A 200 11.01 6.60 1.98
CA GLU A 200 10.89 7.77 1.12
C GLU A 200 9.87 8.75 1.68
N VAL A 201 10.28 10.00 1.81
CA VAL A 201 9.46 11.09 2.32
C VAL A 201 9.47 12.27 1.35
N ASN A 202 8.44 13.11 1.43
CA ASN A 202 8.37 14.36 0.68
C ASN A 202 9.17 15.43 1.43
N TRP A 203 10.39 15.68 1.02
CA TRP A 203 11.26 16.68 1.64
C TRP A 203 11.09 18.02 0.96
N CYS A 204 10.84 19.07 1.75
CA CYS A 204 10.86 20.45 1.29
C CYS A 204 12.02 21.20 1.95
N GLU A 205 13.07 21.49 1.19
CA GLU A 205 14.27 22.12 1.70
C GLU A 205 14.02 23.56 2.21
N ALA A 206 13.19 24.30 1.49
CA ALA A 206 12.84 25.67 1.85
C ALA A 206 12.04 25.76 3.18
N LEU A 207 11.21 24.75 3.47
CA LEU A 207 10.49 24.64 4.74
C LEU A 207 11.27 23.84 5.79
N GLY A 208 12.38 23.19 5.39
CA GLY A 208 13.21 22.39 6.27
C GLY A 208 12.49 21.21 6.91
N THR A 209 11.53 20.60 6.20
CA THR A 209 10.66 19.58 6.80
C THR A 209 10.14 18.56 5.81
N VAL A 210 9.75 17.42 6.35
CA VAL A 210 8.95 16.41 5.65
C VAL A 210 7.48 16.85 5.60
N LEU A 211 6.89 16.74 4.43
CA LEU A 211 5.48 17.02 4.17
C LEU A 211 4.68 15.73 4.00
N ALA A 212 3.46 15.74 4.48
CA ALA A 212 2.50 14.69 4.18
C ALA A 212 2.09 14.73 2.70
N ASN A 213 1.53 13.63 2.18
CA ASN A 213 1.18 13.56 0.75
C ASN A 213 0.11 14.56 0.33
N ASP A 214 -0.75 14.97 1.25
CA ASP A 214 -1.80 15.96 1.06
C ASP A 214 -1.28 17.41 1.13
N GLU A 215 -0.09 17.62 1.67
CA GLU A 215 0.61 18.92 1.73
C GLU A 215 1.44 19.20 0.49
N VAL A 216 1.44 18.29 -0.51
CA VAL A 216 2.19 18.44 -1.78
C VAL A 216 1.23 18.51 -2.95
N ILE A 217 1.30 19.59 -3.72
CA ILE A 217 0.47 19.83 -4.92
C ILE A 217 1.40 20.13 -6.09
N ASN A 218 1.32 19.33 -7.16
CA ASN A 218 2.12 19.51 -8.37
C ASN A 218 3.65 19.58 -8.11
N GLY A 219 4.14 18.76 -7.17
CA GLY A 219 5.58 18.71 -6.85
C GLY A 219 6.08 19.88 -6.00
N VAL A 220 5.18 20.75 -5.54
CA VAL A 220 5.51 21.86 -4.64
C VAL A 220 4.69 21.79 -3.35
N SER A 221 5.17 22.42 -2.29
CA SER A 221 4.45 22.53 -1.04
C SER A 221 3.17 23.37 -1.22
N GLU A 222 2.05 22.93 -0.63
CA GLU A 222 0.80 23.70 -0.61
C GLU A 222 1.05 25.10 0.01
N ARG A 223 1.87 25.15 1.03
CA ARG A 223 2.26 26.38 1.71
C ARG A 223 3.56 26.94 1.12
N GLY A 224 3.51 28.07 0.47
CA GLY A 224 4.65 28.78 -0.09
C GLY A 224 5.05 28.37 -1.51
N GLY A 225 4.52 27.26 -2.05
CA GLY A 225 4.81 26.80 -3.43
C GLY A 225 6.27 26.39 -3.65
N TYR A 226 6.95 25.92 -2.61
CA TYR A 226 8.37 25.52 -2.69
C TYR A 226 8.55 24.13 -3.29
N PRO A 227 9.63 23.87 -4.04
CA PRO A 227 9.92 22.56 -4.58
C PRO A 227 9.99 21.46 -3.51
N VAL A 228 9.41 20.32 -3.80
CA VAL A 228 9.40 19.13 -2.93
C VAL A 228 10.09 17.99 -3.67
N ILE A 229 11.04 17.35 -3.00
CA ILE A 229 11.77 16.20 -3.54
C ILE A 229 11.48 14.94 -2.73
N LYS A 230 11.56 13.78 -3.37
CA LYS A 230 11.57 12.50 -2.65
C LYS A 230 12.97 12.29 -2.07
N LYS A 231 13.04 12.13 -0.76
CA LYS A 231 14.32 11.87 -0.05
C LYS A 231 14.14 10.63 0.82
N LYS A 232 15.14 9.75 0.83
CA LYS A 232 15.15 8.60 1.73
C LYS A 232 15.72 9.06 3.07
N LEU A 233 14.85 9.18 4.07
CA LEU A 233 15.23 9.61 5.41
C LEU A 233 14.91 8.53 6.44
N ARG A 234 15.69 8.52 7.53
CA ARG A 234 15.41 7.71 8.69
C ARG A 234 14.18 8.26 9.41
N GLN A 235 13.22 7.37 9.70
CA GLN A 235 11.95 7.72 10.36
C GLN A 235 11.61 6.68 11.43
N TRP A 236 10.95 7.13 12.49
CA TRP A 236 10.23 6.24 13.40
C TRP A 236 8.88 5.89 12.82
N TYR A 237 8.44 4.67 13.07
CA TYR A 237 7.16 4.13 12.63
C TYR A 237 6.45 3.42 13.78
N LEU A 238 5.12 3.45 13.78
CA LEU A 238 4.30 2.58 14.61
C LEU A 238 3.68 1.49 13.75
N ARG A 239 3.79 0.25 14.20
CA ARG A 239 3.33 -0.95 13.50
C ARG A 239 1.82 -1.15 13.65
N ILE A 240 1.04 -0.15 13.21
CA ILE A 240 -0.43 -0.15 13.26
C ILE A 240 -1.03 -1.24 12.38
N THR A 241 -0.34 -1.68 11.34
CA THR A 241 -0.80 -2.74 10.44
C THR A 241 -0.99 -4.08 11.15
N GLU A 242 -0.24 -4.39 12.20
CA GLU A 242 -0.46 -5.59 13.02
C GLU A 242 -1.80 -5.55 13.78
N TYR A 243 -2.35 -4.37 14.01
CA TYR A 243 -3.65 -4.18 14.65
C TYR A 243 -4.82 -4.08 13.66
N ALA A 244 -4.58 -4.15 12.34
CA ALA A 244 -5.58 -3.92 11.32
C ALA A 244 -6.84 -4.77 11.51
N ASP A 245 -6.70 -6.07 11.74
CA ASP A 245 -7.83 -6.97 11.98
C ASP A 245 -8.64 -6.61 13.23
N ARG A 246 -7.97 -6.25 14.32
CA ARG A 246 -8.62 -5.84 15.55
C ARG A 246 -9.26 -4.46 15.43
N LEU A 247 -8.61 -3.52 14.75
CA LEU A 247 -9.17 -2.20 14.48
C LEU A 247 -10.43 -2.29 13.62
N GLN A 248 -10.47 -3.20 12.66
CA GLN A 248 -11.66 -3.41 11.82
C GLN A 248 -12.73 -4.21 12.56
N GLY A 249 -12.39 -5.34 13.16
CA GLY A 249 -13.35 -6.24 13.79
C GLY A 249 -14.05 -5.64 15.01
N ASP A 250 -13.34 -4.82 15.80
CA ASP A 250 -13.92 -4.19 17.00
C ASP A 250 -14.83 -2.98 16.68
N LEU A 251 -14.90 -2.51 15.40
CA LEU A 251 -15.81 -1.43 14.99
C LEU A 251 -17.29 -1.76 15.27
N ASP A 252 -17.66 -3.02 15.16
CA ASP A 252 -19.05 -3.46 15.37
C ASP A 252 -19.49 -3.29 16.82
N THR A 253 -18.55 -3.24 17.77
CA THR A 253 -18.82 -3.03 19.19
C THR A 253 -19.08 -1.55 19.56
N LEU A 254 -18.84 -0.62 18.63
CA LEU A 254 -18.87 0.82 18.85
C LEU A 254 -20.19 1.43 18.39
N GLU A 255 -20.71 2.37 19.19
CA GLU A 255 -21.90 3.17 18.87
C GLU A 255 -21.52 4.36 17.96
N TRP A 256 -20.92 4.07 16.82
CA TRP A 256 -20.48 5.05 15.83
C TRP A 256 -21.41 5.00 14.60
N SER A 257 -21.51 6.10 13.86
CA SER A 257 -22.26 6.13 12.61
C SER A 257 -21.66 5.16 11.57
N ASP A 258 -22.52 4.61 10.71
CA ASP A 258 -22.08 3.71 9.63
C ASP A 258 -21.05 4.39 8.71
N ALA A 259 -21.25 5.66 8.38
CA ALA A 259 -20.31 6.44 7.59
C ALA A 259 -18.91 6.48 8.22
N MET A 260 -18.82 6.66 9.56
CA MET A 260 -17.54 6.67 10.27
C MET A 260 -16.88 5.30 10.29
N LYS A 261 -17.65 4.24 10.50
CA LYS A 261 -17.16 2.86 10.44
C LYS A 261 -16.66 2.51 9.04
N GLU A 262 -17.40 2.94 8.02
CA GLU A 262 -17.03 2.75 6.61
C GLU A 262 -15.73 3.50 6.26
N MET A 263 -15.58 4.76 6.71
CA MET A 263 -14.35 5.52 6.50
C MET A 263 -13.12 4.78 7.06
N GLN A 264 -13.21 4.24 8.28
CA GLN A 264 -12.11 3.47 8.88
C GLN A 264 -11.88 2.14 8.16
N THR A 265 -12.96 1.41 7.81
CA THR A 265 -12.88 0.16 7.05
C THR A 265 -12.20 0.36 5.69
N ASN A 266 -12.59 1.41 4.96
CA ASN A 266 -12.00 1.77 3.66
C ASN A 266 -10.54 2.21 3.77
N TRP A 267 -10.17 2.86 4.88
CA TRP A 267 -8.79 3.23 5.14
C TRP A 267 -7.91 2.02 5.48
N ILE A 268 -8.41 1.13 6.34
CA ILE A 268 -7.73 -0.14 6.65
C ILE A 268 -7.61 -0.96 5.36
N GLY A 269 -8.69 -1.03 4.57
CA GLY A 269 -8.70 -1.60 3.23
C GLY A 269 -8.22 -3.04 3.21
N LYS A 270 -8.79 -3.90 4.08
CA LYS A 270 -8.50 -5.32 4.13
C LYS A 270 -8.91 -6.00 2.82
N SER A 271 -8.01 -6.76 2.24
CA SER A 271 -8.25 -7.56 1.05
C SER A 271 -7.63 -8.94 1.22
N SER A 272 -8.35 -9.97 0.74
CA SER A 272 -7.88 -11.35 0.74
C SER A 272 -7.60 -11.80 -0.69
N GLY A 273 -6.52 -12.55 -0.89
CA GLY A 273 -6.11 -13.02 -2.19
C GLY A 273 -4.89 -13.92 -2.11
N ALA A 274 -4.04 -13.84 -3.11
CA ALA A 274 -2.79 -14.58 -3.18
C ALA A 274 -1.60 -13.67 -3.50
N GLU A 275 -0.45 -13.98 -2.92
CA GLU A 275 0.84 -13.51 -3.41
C GLU A 275 1.44 -14.60 -4.30
N ILE A 276 1.71 -14.27 -5.56
CA ILE A 276 2.14 -15.19 -6.60
C ILE A 276 3.53 -14.82 -7.05
N LYS A 277 4.40 -15.82 -7.23
CA LYS A 277 5.76 -15.65 -7.73
C LYS A 277 5.78 -15.90 -9.23
N PHE A 278 6.21 -14.92 -10.00
CA PHE A 278 6.48 -15.03 -11.42
C PHE A 278 8.00 -15.06 -11.62
N ALA A 279 8.53 -16.16 -12.13
CA ALA A 279 9.95 -16.26 -12.41
C ALA A 279 10.35 -15.29 -13.52
N LEU A 280 11.53 -14.65 -13.39
CA LEU A 280 12.05 -13.78 -14.44
C LEU A 280 12.72 -14.62 -15.55
N ALA A 281 12.49 -14.23 -16.81
CA ALA A 281 13.11 -14.83 -17.97
C ALA A 281 13.94 -13.80 -18.74
N SER A 282 15.06 -14.23 -19.28
CA SER A 282 15.75 -13.47 -20.33
C SER A 282 14.86 -13.41 -21.58
N PRO A 283 14.88 -12.31 -22.37
CA PRO A 283 14.11 -12.25 -23.60
C PRO A 283 14.46 -13.48 -24.48
N PRO A 284 13.45 -14.11 -25.11
CA PRO A 284 13.71 -15.18 -26.06
C PRO A 284 14.63 -14.61 -27.13
N SER A 285 15.78 -15.26 -27.35
CA SER A 285 16.72 -14.82 -28.41
C SER A 285 15.98 -14.83 -29.76
N PRO A 286 16.11 -13.78 -30.59
CA PRO A 286 15.49 -13.73 -31.92
C PRO A 286 15.89 -14.95 -32.78
N LEU A 287 17.07 -15.54 -32.56
CA LEU A 287 17.56 -16.78 -33.20
C LEU A 287 16.79 -18.04 -32.74
N LEU A 288 16.09 -18.03 -31.60
CA LEU A 288 15.26 -19.13 -31.13
C LEU A 288 13.84 -19.06 -31.68
N ALA A 289 13.34 -17.87 -32.00
CA ALA A 289 12.05 -17.68 -32.67
C ALA A 289 12.08 -18.11 -34.15
N GLU A 290 13.26 -18.04 -34.82
CA GLU A 290 13.45 -18.48 -36.21
C GLU A 290 13.88 -19.96 -36.39
N ARG A 291 14.38 -20.60 -35.32
CA ARG A 291 14.92 -21.97 -35.36
C ARG A 291 14.12 -22.93 -34.47
N GLY A 292 12.96 -23.03 -34.28
CA GLY A 292 12.19 -24.14 -33.66
C GLY A 292 12.94 -25.13 -32.73
N ASP A 293 14.12 -24.80 -32.23
CA ASP A 293 15.00 -25.64 -31.42
C ASP A 293 15.17 -25.07 -29.99
N ALA A 294 14.25 -25.42 -29.13
CA ALA A 294 14.49 -25.33 -27.68
C ALA A 294 15.03 -26.69 -27.20
N ASN A 295 16.33 -26.86 -27.21
CA ASN A 295 16.99 -27.99 -26.57
C ASN A 295 17.04 -27.79 -25.05
N PHE A 296 16.14 -28.49 -24.34
CA PHE A 296 16.25 -28.68 -22.90
C PHE A 296 17.09 -29.94 -22.58
N PRO A 297 17.89 -29.93 -21.51
CA PRO A 297 18.72 -31.07 -21.16
C PRO A 297 17.91 -32.31 -20.82
N ASN A 298 18.38 -33.42 -21.36
CA ASN A 298 17.78 -34.75 -21.29
C ASN A 298 17.88 -35.31 -19.86
N SER A 299 16.87 -35.04 -19.00
CA SER A 299 16.67 -35.78 -17.77
C SER A 299 15.38 -36.58 -17.88
N GLY A 300 15.41 -37.88 -17.55
CA GLY A 300 14.29 -38.82 -17.67
C GLY A 300 13.00 -38.46 -16.88
N ARG A 301 12.85 -37.20 -16.48
CA ARG A 301 11.67 -36.64 -15.80
C ARG A 301 10.76 -35.80 -16.71
N ILE A 302 11.07 -35.65 -17.99
CA ILE A 302 10.42 -34.69 -18.93
C ILE A 302 8.92 -34.98 -19.13
N PHE A 303 8.46 -36.21 -18.90
CA PHE A 303 7.06 -36.63 -19.14
C PHE A 303 6.25 -36.85 -17.87
N LYS A 304 6.75 -36.51 -16.69
CA LYS A 304 5.96 -36.58 -15.46
C LYS A 304 5.28 -35.24 -15.22
N THR A 305 3.96 -35.27 -15.01
CA THR A 305 3.23 -34.20 -14.36
C THR A 305 3.87 -33.98 -12.98
N ALA A 306 4.07 -32.73 -12.55
CA ALA A 306 4.55 -32.42 -11.21
C ALA A 306 3.69 -33.14 -10.17
N ASP A 307 4.30 -33.64 -9.08
CA ASP A 307 3.63 -34.52 -8.11
C ASP A 307 2.35 -33.88 -7.50
N ALA A 308 2.30 -32.55 -7.40
CA ALA A 308 1.13 -31.83 -6.91
C ALA A 308 -0.09 -31.90 -7.83
N ASN A 309 0.08 -31.76 -9.15
CA ASN A 309 -1.01 -31.90 -10.12
C ASN A 309 -1.44 -33.36 -10.32
N TRP A 310 -0.59 -34.31 -9.92
CA TRP A 310 -0.86 -35.71 -10.09
C TRP A 310 -2.13 -36.18 -9.34
N HIS A 311 -2.38 -35.63 -8.12
CA HIS A 311 -3.57 -36.05 -7.34
C HIS A 311 -4.88 -35.61 -7.99
N ILE A 312 -4.96 -34.38 -8.47
CA ILE A 312 -6.16 -33.78 -9.09
C ILE A 312 -6.41 -34.43 -10.45
N LEU A 313 -5.41 -34.49 -11.32
CA LEU A 313 -5.49 -35.11 -12.64
C LEU A 313 -5.67 -36.63 -12.55
N LYS A 314 -5.20 -37.27 -11.48
CA LYS A 314 -5.42 -38.66 -11.19
C LYS A 314 -6.88 -38.95 -10.84
N GLU A 315 -7.56 -38.04 -10.15
CA GLU A 315 -9.00 -38.19 -9.89
C GLU A 315 -9.84 -37.95 -11.14
N TYR A 316 -9.52 -36.93 -11.94
CA TYR A 316 -10.16 -36.73 -13.24
C TYR A 316 -9.88 -37.87 -14.21
N GLY A 317 -8.64 -38.37 -14.31
CA GLY A 317 -8.32 -39.54 -15.08
C GLY A 317 -9.03 -40.83 -14.56
N ARG A 318 -9.37 -40.89 -13.25
CA ARG A 318 -10.24 -41.96 -12.72
C ARG A 318 -11.68 -41.78 -13.11
N LEU A 319 -12.19 -40.55 -13.12
CA LEU A 319 -13.55 -40.20 -13.56
C LEU A 319 -13.71 -40.50 -15.04
N ASN A 320 -12.79 -40.06 -15.89
CA ASN A 320 -12.79 -40.32 -17.33
C ASN A 320 -12.69 -41.80 -17.62
N ARG A 321 -11.90 -42.57 -16.86
CA ARG A 321 -11.84 -44.03 -16.99
C ARG A 321 -13.17 -44.72 -16.63
N LYS A 322 -14.04 -44.12 -15.84
CA LYS A 322 -15.39 -44.62 -15.54
C LYS A 322 -16.40 -44.21 -16.60
N ASN A 323 -16.19 -43.07 -17.24
CA ASN A 323 -17.11 -42.46 -18.21
C ASN A 323 -16.54 -42.49 -19.64
N GLN A 324 -15.69 -43.43 -19.95
CA GLN A 324 -15.07 -43.57 -21.28
C GLN A 324 -16.11 -43.79 -22.38
N THR A 325 -15.80 -43.33 -23.59
CA THR A 325 -16.63 -43.61 -24.76
C THR A 325 -16.54 -45.07 -25.17
N ILE A 326 -17.51 -45.54 -25.95
CA ILE A 326 -17.52 -46.94 -26.49
C ILE A 326 -16.25 -47.15 -27.37
N ALA A 327 -15.89 -46.17 -28.16
CA ALA A 327 -14.69 -46.22 -29.03
C ALA A 327 -13.39 -46.31 -28.22
N GLU A 328 -13.25 -45.50 -27.15
CA GLU A 328 -12.09 -45.58 -26.24
C GLU A 328 -12.00 -46.98 -25.58
N ASP A 329 -13.12 -47.57 -25.17
CA ASP A 329 -13.10 -48.93 -24.59
C ASP A 329 -12.69 -49.98 -25.60
N VAL A 330 -13.25 -49.93 -26.79
CA VAL A 330 -12.88 -50.84 -27.89
C VAL A 330 -11.41 -50.77 -28.21
N LEU A 331 -10.86 -49.55 -28.35
CA LEU A 331 -9.44 -49.36 -28.59
C LEU A 331 -8.61 -49.87 -27.40
N TRP A 332 -9.01 -49.56 -26.15
CA TRP A 332 -8.29 -50.05 -24.95
C TRP A 332 -8.21 -51.57 -24.85
N GLN A 333 -9.29 -52.29 -25.12
CA GLN A 333 -9.28 -53.75 -25.08
C GLN A 333 -8.31 -54.35 -26.10
N ASN A 334 -8.08 -53.65 -27.20
CA ASN A 334 -7.21 -54.09 -28.27
C ASN A 334 -5.74 -53.72 -28.10
N ILE A 335 -5.40 -52.67 -27.32
CA ILE A 335 -4.02 -52.18 -27.12
C ILE A 335 -3.44 -52.47 -25.73
N ARG A 336 -4.26 -52.85 -24.74
CA ARG A 336 -3.82 -53.17 -23.37
C ARG A 336 -2.94 -54.41 -23.32
N ASN A 337 -2.31 -54.64 -22.16
CA ASN A 337 -1.48 -55.81 -21.87
C ASN A 337 -0.27 -55.99 -22.81
N ASN A 338 0.37 -54.88 -23.20
CA ASN A 338 1.57 -54.84 -24.04
C ASN A 338 1.38 -55.39 -25.45
N LYS A 339 0.16 -55.41 -25.96
CA LYS A 339 -0.17 -55.95 -27.31
C LYS A 339 0.51 -55.18 -28.47
N LEU A 340 0.93 -53.92 -28.20
CA LEU A 340 1.70 -53.08 -29.12
C LEU A 340 3.22 -53.16 -28.95
N GLY A 341 3.71 -54.01 -28.04
CA GLY A 341 5.16 -54.12 -27.73
C GLY A 341 5.76 -52.88 -27.02
N VAL A 342 4.91 -52.01 -26.53
CA VAL A 342 5.20 -50.83 -25.69
C VAL A 342 4.12 -50.62 -24.63
N LYS A 343 4.50 -50.02 -23.50
CA LYS A 343 3.54 -49.79 -22.40
C LYS A 343 2.57 -48.66 -22.73
N VAL A 344 1.28 -48.96 -22.79
CA VAL A 344 0.21 -47.96 -22.98
C VAL A 344 -0.42 -47.59 -21.65
N ARG A 345 -0.61 -46.32 -21.45
CA ARG A 345 -1.33 -45.74 -20.28
C ARG A 345 -2.58 -45.02 -20.76
N ARG A 346 -3.74 -45.34 -20.23
CA ARG A 346 -5.00 -44.67 -20.58
C ARG A 346 -5.33 -43.52 -19.63
N GLN A 347 -5.99 -42.48 -20.15
CA GLN A 347 -6.37 -41.28 -19.43
C GLN A 347 -5.21 -40.85 -18.54
N HIS A 348 -4.08 -40.58 -19.19
CA HIS A 348 -2.84 -40.29 -18.51
C HIS A 348 -2.55 -38.80 -18.50
N ALA A 349 -2.20 -38.27 -17.33
CA ALA A 349 -1.80 -36.90 -17.20
C ALA A 349 -0.37 -36.66 -17.74
N VAL A 350 -0.26 -35.79 -18.73
CA VAL A 350 1.00 -35.35 -19.32
C VAL A 350 1.03 -33.82 -19.31
N ARG A 351 1.93 -33.21 -18.53
CA ARG A 351 2.13 -31.77 -18.49
C ARG A 351 0.84 -30.92 -18.26
N GLY A 352 -0.08 -31.41 -17.42
CA GLY A 352 -1.32 -30.70 -17.14
C GLY A 352 -2.51 -31.06 -18.04
N TYR A 353 -2.30 -31.86 -19.06
CA TYR A 353 -3.36 -32.40 -19.93
C TYR A 353 -3.61 -33.89 -19.66
N ILE A 354 -4.86 -34.32 -19.72
CA ILE A 354 -5.20 -35.75 -19.73
C ILE A 354 -5.32 -36.17 -21.18
N VAL A 355 -4.53 -37.16 -21.58
CA VAL A 355 -4.57 -37.72 -22.92
C VAL A 355 -5.20 -39.12 -22.86
N ASP A 356 -5.96 -39.53 -23.91
CA ASP A 356 -6.67 -40.78 -23.89
C ASP A 356 -5.72 -41.96 -23.74
N PHE A 357 -4.68 -42.02 -24.57
CA PHE A 357 -3.67 -43.06 -24.47
C PHE A 357 -2.25 -42.46 -24.65
N ALA A 358 -1.37 -42.71 -23.69
CA ALA A 358 0.04 -42.29 -23.73
C ALA A 358 0.97 -43.49 -23.85
N LEU A 359 1.84 -43.47 -24.89
CA LEU A 359 2.93 -44.43 -25.16
C LEU A 359 4.26 -43.72 -24.95
N LEU A 360 4.59 -43.47 -23.68
CA LEU A 360 5.71 -42.60 -23.30
C LEU A 360 7.09 -43.10 -23.73
N GLU A 361 7.26 -44.42 -23.87
CA GLU A 361 8.49 -45.05 -24.31
C GLU A 361 8.87 -44.65 -25.74
N VAL A 362 7.86 -44.35 -26.56
CA VAL A 362 8.04 -43.98 -27.99
C VAL A 362 7.52 -42.55 -28.26
N LYS A 363 7.29 -41.77 -27.22
CA LYS A 363 6.85 -40.35 -27.30
C LYS A 363 5.60 -40.16 -28.17
N LEU A 364 4.63 -41.06 -28.07
CA LEU A 364 3.40 -41.07 -28.86
C LEU A 364 2.16 -40.95 -27.99
N VAL A 365 1.25 -40.10 -28.41
CA VAL A 365 -0.10 -39.90 -27.82
C VAL A 365 -1.13 -40.34 -28.87
N VAL A 366 -2.14 -41.07 -28.42
CA VAL A 366 -3.28 -41.47 -29.27
C VAL A 366 -4.54 -40.86 -28.64
N GLU A 367 -5.29 -40.08 -29.41
CA GLU A 367 -6.57 -39.48 -29.02
C GLU A 367 -7.71 -40.02 -29.87
N VAL A 368 -8.89 -40.14 -29.26
CA VAL A 368 -10.12 -40.64 -29.92
C VAL A 368 -11.15 -39.53 -29.87
N ASP A 369 -11.40 -38.89 -31.01
CA ASP A 369 -12.23 -37.68 -31.12
C ASP A 369 -13.72 -38.06 -31.35
N GLY A 370 -14.64 -37.42 -30.57
CA GLY A 370 -16.08 -37.51 -30.71
C GLY A 370 -16.65 -36.53 -31.75
N GLU A 371 -17.97 -36.67 -32.08
CA GLU A 371 -18.64 -35.86 -33.11
C GLU A 371 -18.77 -34.35 -32.83
N TYR A 372 -18.40 -33.86 -31.61
CA TYR A 372 -18.60 -32.49 -31.20
C TYR A 372 -17.50 -31.51 -31.66
N HIS A 373 -16.48 -31.93 -32.43
CA HIS A 373 -15.31 -31.15 -32.79
C HIS A 373 -15.43 -30.35 -34.10
N ASN A 374 -16.65 -30.02 -34.53
CA ASN A 374 -16.85 -29.27 -35.80
C ASN A 374 -16.97 -27.74 -35.67
N GLU A 375 -16.85 -27.16 -34.48
CA GLU A 375 -16.81 -25.70 -34.32
C GLU A 375 -15.40 -25.18 -34.52
N GLU A 376 -15.26 -24.09 -35.30
CA GLU A 376 -13.98 -23.50 -35.73
C GLU A 376 -13.09 -23.11 -34.57
N GLN A 377 -13.66 -22.69 -33.41
CA GLN A 377 -12.95 -22.36 -32.21
C GLN A 377 -12.34 -23.57 -31.49
N GLN A 378 -13.02 -24.73 -31.51
CA GLN A 378 -12.51 -25.95 -30.92
C GLN A 378 -11.30 -26.48 -31.70
N LYS A 379 -11.31 -26.32 -33.03
CA LYS A 379 -10.17 -26.70 -33.88
C LYS A 379 -8.92 -25.91 -33.56
N ILE A 380 -9.03 -24.59 -33.31
CA ILE A 380 -7.93 -23.75 -32.93
C ILE A 380 -7.35 -24.18 -31.58
N TYR A 381 -8.20 -24.56 -30.62
CA TYR A 381 -7.77 -25.04 -29.30
C TYR A 381 -7.04 -26.40 -29.40
N ASP A 382 -7.59 -27.33 -30.19
CA ASP A 382 -7.01 -28.68 -30.39
C ASP A 382 -5.69 -28.62 -31.16
N GLU A 383 -5.53 -27.64 -32.08
CA GLU A 383 -4.29 -27.36 -32.74
C GLU A 383 -3.25 -26.76 -31.80
N ALA A 384 -3.65 -25.81 -30.92
CA ALA A 384 -2.78 -25.22 -29.92
C ALA A 384 -2.32 -26.26 -28.89
N ARG A 385 -3.22 -27.14 -28.40
CA ARG A 385 -2.93 -28.25 -27.50
C ARG A 385 -1.95 -29.24 -28.16
N ALA A 386 -2.20 -29.59 -29.44
CA ALA A 386 -1.35 -30.49 -30.23
C ALA A 386 0.02 -29.85 -30.45
N GLY A 387 0.08 -28.54 -30.76
CA GLY A 387 1.31 -27.78 -30.88
C GLY A 387 2.14 -27.83 -29.59
N TYR A 388 1.48 -27.57 -28.44
CA TYR A 388 2.11 -27.63 -27.12
C TYR A 388 2.70 -29.02 -26.79
N LEU A 389 1.94 -30.09 -27.01
CA LEU A 389 2.45 -31.47 -26.77
C LEU A 389 3.58 -31.84 -27.73
N LYS A 390 3.56 -31.31 -28.97
CA LYS A 390 4.64 -31.49 -29.96
C LYS A 390 5.92 -30.76 -29.56
N GLU A 391 5.85 -29.58 -28.94
CA GLU A 391 7.02 -28.86 -28.43
C GLU A 391 7.78 -29.67 -27.39
N PHE A 392 7.10 -30.53 -26.66
CA PHE A 392 7.72 -31.48 -25.71
C PHE A 392 8.16 -32.80 -26.36
N GLY A 393 8.19 -32.85 -27.70
CA GLY A 393 8.64 -34.01 -28.43
C GLY A 393 7.65 -35.18 -28.39
N LEU A 394 6.39 -34.94 -28.10
CA LEU A 394 5.31 -35.94 -28.18
C LEU A 394 4.62 -35.83 -29.54
N ASN A 395 4.53 -36.89 -30.25
CA ASN A 395 3.70 -37.00 -31.46
C ASN A 395 2.29 -37.40 -31.10
N ILE A 396 1.31 -36.79 -31.77
CA ILE A 396 -0.10 -37.07 -31.54
C ILE A 396 -0.68 -37.64 -32.81
N ILE A 397 -1.38 -38.76 -32.67
CA ILE A 397 -2.25 -39.31 -33.71
C ILE A 397 -3.68 -39.34 -33.20
N ARG A 398 -4.62 -38.98 -34.07
CA ARG A 398 -6.03 -38.90 -33.76
C ARG A 398 -6.86 -39.86 -34.63
N PHE A 399 -7.87 -40.41 -34.02
CA PHE A 399 -8.85 -41.27 -34.71
C PHE A 399 -10.25 -40.81 -34.31
N SER A 400 -11.17 -40.74 -35.25
CA SER A 400 -12.57 -40.51 -34.92
C SER A 400 -13.21 -41.74 -34.26
N ASN A 401 -14.28 -41.53 -33.49
CA ASN A 401 -15.07 -42.65 -32.96
C ASN A 401 -15.49 -43.64 -34.05
N ASP A 402 -15.87 -43.13 -35.20
CA ASP A 402 -16.31 -43.97 -36.33
C ASP A 402 -15.17 -44.82 -36.91
N GLU A 403 -13.94 -44.29 -37.04
CA GLU A 403 -12.79 -45.09 -37.49
C GLU A 403 -12.50 -46.24 -36.52
N VAL A 404 -12.54 -45.96 -35.21
CA VAL A 404 -12.25 -46.97 -34.19
C VAL A 404 -13.36 -48.05 -34.14
N LEU A 405 -14.60 -47.68 -34.33
CA LEU A 405 -15.73 -48.60 -34.26
C LEU A 405 -15.97 -49.40 -35.55
N SER A 406 -15.62 -48.80 -36.71
CA SER A 406 -15.86 -49.49 -38.02
C SER A 406 -14.69 -50.39 -38.42
N ASP A 407 -13.43 -50.02 -38.15
CA ASP A 407 -12.26 -50.82 -38.53
C ASP A 407 -11.11 -50.68 -37.51
N ILE A 408 -11.24 -51.32 -36.37
CA ILE A 408 -10.25 -51.36 -35.31
C ILE A 408 -8.88 -51.95 -35.77
N HIS A 409 -8.88 -52.86 -36.79
CA HIS A 409 -7.66 -53.49 -37.28
C HIS A 409 -6.75 -52.45 -37.97
N THR A 410 -7.34 -51.64 -38.85
CA THR A 410 -6.63 -50.55 -39.54
C THR A 410 -6.11 -49.50 -38.55
N VAL A 411 -6.87 -49.15 -37.51
CA VAL A 411 -6.42 -48.22 -36.44
C VAL A 411 -5.19 -48.77 -35.70
N ILE A 412 -5.21 -50.08 -35.36
CA ILE A 412 -4.09 -50.73 -34.66
C ILE A 412 -2.84 -50.80 -35.53
N GLU A 413 -2.97 -51.07 -36.83
CA GLU A 413 -1.82 -51.09 -37.75
C GLU A 413 -1.23 -49.69 -37.90
N LYS A 414 -2.04 -48.65 -38.05
CA LYS A 414 -1.56 -47.25 -38.07
C LYS A 414 -0.79 -46.88 -36.79
N ILE A 415 -1.26 -47.30 -35.61
CA ILE A 415 -0.55 -47.09 -34.34
C ILE A 415 0.78 -47.84 -34.31
N LYS A 416 0.83 -49.09 -34.81
CA LYS A 416 2.08 -49.88 -34.88
C LYS A 416 3.09 -49.29 -35.86
N ASP A 417 2.64 -48.79 -37.00
CA ASP A 417 3.49 -48.13 -37.97
C ASP A 417 4.12 -46.86 -37.37
N GLU A 418 3.31 -46.03 -36.66
CA GLU A 418 3.83 -44.83 -36.00
C GLU A 418 4.82 -45.19 -34.88
N ILE A 419 4.58 -46.27 -34.12
CA ILE A 419 5.54 -46.77 -33.13
C ILE A 419 6.89 -47.13 -33.80
N GLN A 420 6.88 -47.72 -34.99
CA GLN A 420 8.13 -48.07 -35.73
C GLN A 420 8.86 -46.81 -36.22
N VAL A 421 8.10 -45.79 -36.71
CA VAL A 421 8.65 -44.50 -37.13
C VAL A 421 9.34 -43.82 -35.96
N GLN A 422 8.67 -43.78 -34.81
CA GLN A 422 9.24 -43.13 -33.62
C GLN A 422 10.47 -43.87 -33.05
N LYS A 423 10.51 -45.18 -33.12
CA LYS A 423 11.69 -46.00 -32.76
C LYS A 423 12.88 -45.73 -33.67
N LYS A 424 12.67 -45.54 -34.98
CA LYS A 424 13.74 -45.17 -35.94
C LYS A 424 14.27 -43.77 -35.70
N ASN A 425 13.42 -42.80 -35.43
CA ASN A 425 13.77 -41.42 -35.16
C ASN A 425 14.58 -41.23 -33.83
N SER A 426 14.38 -42.12 -32.88
CA SER A 426 15.13 -42.15 -31.63
C SER A 426 16.55 -42.70 -31.76
N SER A 427 16.91 -43.41 -32.84
CA SER A 427 18.22 -44.03 -33.04
C SER A 427 19.22 -43.17 -33.86
N THR A 428 18.80 -42.02 -34.40
CA THR A 428 19.65 -41.17 -35.28
C THR A 428 20.24 -39.91 -34.62
N HIS A 429 20.06 -39.72 -33.30
CA HIS A 429 20.61 -38.57 -32.59
C HIS A 429 21.58 -38.97 -31.50
N ALA A 430 22.68 -39.62 -31.87
CA ALA A 430 23.87 -39.75 -31.04
C ALA A 430 25.04 -39.03 -31.72
N GLY A 431 25.44 -37.91 -31.18
CA GLY A 431 26.75 -37.31 -31.45
C GLY A 431 26.78 -35.94 -32.13
N LEU A 432 26.86 -34.88 -31.34
CA LEU A 432 27.55 -33.63 -31.71
C LEU A 432 28.15 -33.02 -30.43
N PRO A 433 29.33 -32.38 -30.48
CA PRO A 433 30.12 -32.00 -29.31
C PRO A 433 29.62 -30.71 -28.63
N LEU A 434 29.80 -30.71 -27.32
CA LEU A 434 29.61 -29.56 -26.42
C LEU A 434 30.50 -28.40 -26.83
N LEU A 435 29.92 -27.25 -27.10
CA LEU A 435 30.63 -25.97 -27.13
C LEU A 435 30.68 -25.40 -25.71
N SER A 436 31.87 -24.87 -25.39
CA SER A 436 32.36 -24.42 -24.10
C SER A 436 31.57 -23.30 -23.47
N GLU A 437 31.53 -23.38 -22.16
CA GLU A 437 31.06 -22.48 -21.13
C GLU A 437 31.29 -20.98 -21.39
N GLU A 438 30.23 -20.19 -21.51
CA GLU A 438 30.24 -18.81 -21.04
C GLU A 438 29.72 -18.79 -19.60
N LYS A 439 30.60 -18.36 -18.67
CA LYS A 439 30.32 -18.16 -17.27
C LYS A 439 29.41 -16.96 -17.11
N GLY A 440 28.10 -17.17 -17.16
CA GLY A 440 27.07 -16.29 -16.59
C GLY A 440 26.43 -17.00 -15.39
N LEU A 441 26.01 -16.23 -14.37
CA LEU A 441 25.35 -16.70 -13.14
C LEU A 441 24.44 -17.90 -13.43
N GLY A 442 24.65 -18.99 -12.69
CA GLY A 442 23.99 -20.28 -12.90
C GLY A 442 22.47 -20.20 -12.88
N ASP A 443 21.84 -21.07 -13.67
CA ASP A 443 20.38 -21.18 -13.82
C ASP A 443 19.61 -21.37 -12.51
N GLU A 444 20.25 -21.84 -11.45
CA GLU A 444 19.65 -21.93 -10.11
C GLU A 444 19.51 -20.56 -9.44
N ALA A 445 20.49 -19.65 -9.59
CA ALA A 445 20.39 -18.29 -9.05
C ALA A 445 19.35 -17.43 -9.82
N LYS A 446 19.11 -17.72 -11.11
CA LYS A 446 18.06 -17.05 -11.90
C LYS A 446 16.64 -17.55 -11.57
N ARG A 447 16.48 -18.77 -11.08
CA ARG A 447 15.19 -19.29 -10.60
C ARG A 447 14.79 -18.77 -9.24
N GLU A 448 15.70 -18.28 -8.43
CA GLU A 448 15.41 -17.59 -7.16
C GLU A 448 14.95 -16.14 -7.37
N ALA A 449 15.33 -15.49 -8.48
CA ALA A 449 14.91 -14.14 -8.81
C ALA A 449 13.50 -14.18 -9.48
N GLY A 450 12.49 -13.69 -8.80
CA GLY A 450 11.12 -13.62 -9.30
C GLY A 450 10.42 -12.34 -8.88
N VAL A 451 9.43 -11.92 -9.67
CA VAL A 451 8.52 -10.84 -9.33
C VAL A 451 7.38 -11.40 -8.49
N ARG A 452 7.18 -10.86 -7.29
CA ARG A 452 6.03 -11.20 -6.46
C ARG A 452 4.89 -10.25 -6.74
N VAL A 453 3.71 -10.78 -6.99
CA VAL A 453 2.49 -10.02 -7.26
C VAL A 453 1.42 -10.40 -6.26
N TYR A 454 0.80 -9.41 -5.63
CA TYR A 454 -0.41 -9.63 -4.84
C TYR A 454 -1.64 -9.36 -5.69
N THR A 455 -2.58 -10.31 -5.71
CA THR A 455 -3.86 -10.16 -6.39
C THR A 455 -5.03 -10.62 -5.53
N THR A 456 -6.16 -9.91 -5.62
CA THR A 456 -7.45 -10.35 -5.07
C THR A 456 -8.24 -11.23 -6.04
N ARG A 457 -7.71 -11.41 -7.26
CA ARG A 457 -8.34 -12.16 -8.36
C ARG A 457 -7.39 -13.24 -8.90
N PRO A 458 -6.96 -14.22 -8.07
CA PRO A 458 -6.11 -15.31 -8.55
C PRO A 458 -6.80 -16.15 -9.63
N ASP A 459 -8.14 -16.19 -9.64
CA ASP A 459 -8.97 -16.81 -10.67
C ASP A 459 -8.68 -16.34 -12.09
N THR A 460 -8.11 -15.14 -12.24
CA THR A 460 -7.83 -14.54 -13.56
C THR A 460 -6.42 -14.79 -14.08
N ILE A 461 -5.62 -15.62 -13.42
CA ILE A 461 -4.20 -15.78 -13.71
C ILE A 461 -3.89 -16.22 -15.15
N PHE A 462 -4.75 -17.00 -15.78
CA PHE A 462 -4.59 -17.42 -17.17
C PHE A 462 -4.83 -16.29 -18.19
N GLY A 463 -5.55 -15.24 -17.79
CA GLY A 463 -5.79 -14.04 -18.58
C GLY A 463 -4.70 -12.98 -18.43
N VAL A 464 -3.59 -13.29 -17.77
CA VAL A 464 -2.48 -12.34 -17.61
C VAL A 464 -1.72 -12.22 -18.93
N ASP A 465 -1.74 -11.01 -19.50
CA ASP A 465 -1.10 -10.72 -20.80
C ASP A 465 0.17 -9.88 -20.66
N PHE A 466 0.30 -9.12 -19.60
CA PHE A 466 1.51 -8.36 -19.26
C PHE A 466 1.61 -8.15 -17.76
N MET A 467 2.79 -7.74 -17.33
CA MET A 467 3.07 -7.36 -15.95
C MET A 467 3.48 -5.90 -15.89
N VAL A 468 3.10 -5.19 -14.83
CA VAL A 468 3.51 -3.80 -14.66
C VAL A 468 4.14 -3.62 -13.29
N LEU A 469 5.33 -3.04 -13.28
CA LEU A 469 6.03 -2.60 -12.07
C LEU A 469 5.86 -1.10 -11.86
N ALA A 470 5.88 -0.69 -10.62
CA ALA A 470 6.06 0.72 -10.28
C ALA A 470 7.44 1.18 -10.81
N PRO A 471 7.56 2.39 -11.37
CA PRO A 471 8.84 2.88 -11.89
C PRO A 471 9.95 2.94 -10.85
N GLU A 472 9.61 3.07 -9.58
CA GLU A 472 10.53 3.09 -8.44
C GLU A 472 10.87 1.69 -7.88
N HIS A 473 10.33 0.62 -8.46
CA HIS A 473 10.55 -0.74 -7.97
C HIS A 473 12.02 -1.15 -8.14
N GLU A 474 12.61 -1.76 -7.12
CA GLU A 474 14.05 -2.13 -7.08
C GLU A 474 14.49 -3.07 -8.21
N LEU A 475 13.58 -3.89 -8.73
CA LEU A 475 13.87 -4.79 -9.85
C LEU A 475 14.00 -4.06 -11.19
N VAL A 476 13.48 -2.84 -11.36
CA VAL A 476 13.46 -2.13 -12.65
C VAL A 476 14.87 -1.97 -13.19
N GLU A 477 15.81 -1.51 -12.37
CA GLU A 477 17.20 -1.36 -12.77
C GLU A 477 17.87 -2.70 -13.13
N GLN A 478 17.51 -3.76 -12.41
CA GLN A 478 18.12 -5.10 -12.57
C GLN A 478 17.63 -5.85 -13.80
N ILE A 479 16.36 -5.63 -14.21
CA ILE A 479 15.73 -6.38 -15.30
C ILE A 479 15.71 -5.62 -16.63
N THR A 480 15.97 -4.31 -16.60
CA THR A 480 15.96 -3.48 -17.81
C THR A 480 17.09 -3.90 -18.75
N THR A 481 16.72 -4.25 -19.98
CA THR A 481 17.73 -4.63 -20.99
C THR A 481 18.51 -3.41 -21.47
N ALA A 482 19.70 -3.64 -22.02
CA ALA A 482 20.57 -2.55 -22.48
C ALA A 482 19.88 -1.67 -23.56
N GLU A 483 19.07 -2.30 -24.42
CA GLU A 483 18.33 -1.61 -25.50
C GLU A 483 17.24 -0.69 -24.95
N GLN A 484 16.63 -1.02 -23.80
CA GLN A 484 15.53 -0.26 -23.20
C GLN A 484 16.00 0.74 -22.13
N LYS A 485 17.27 0.67 -21.73
CA LYS A 485 17.78 1.41 -20.57
C LYS A 485 17.54 2.92 -20.67
N THR A 486 17.82 3.54 -21.79
CA THR A 486 17.65 5.00 -21.98
C THR A 486 16.18 5.40 -21.81
N ALA A 487 15.27 4.69 -22.50
CA ALA A 487 13.83 4.99 -22.42
C ALA A 487 13.27 4.77 -21.02
N VAL A 488 13.72 3.71 -20.33
CA VAL A 488 13.31 3.41 -18.95
C VAL A 488 13.84 4.46 -17.99
N ASP A 489 15.12 4.87 -18.09
CA ASP A 489 15.72 5.89 -17.21
C ASP A 489 15.00 7.24 -17.36
N GLU A 490 14.69 7.66 -18.59
CA GLU A 490 13.92 8.89 -18.88
C GLU A 490 12.50 8.81 -18.31
N TYR A 491 11.81 7.68 -18.45
CA TYR A 491 10.48 7.48 -17.92
C TYR A 491 10.48 7.50 -16.38
N VAL A 492 11.42 6.83 -15.74
CA VAL A 492 11.59 6.82 -14.28
C VAL A 492 11.86 8.23 -13.75
N ALA A 493 12.72 9.00 -14.41
CA ALA A 493 13.00 10.38 -14.03
C ALA A 493 11.74 11.27 -14.14
N HIS A 494 10.97 11.12 -15.23
CA HIS A 494 9.69 11.82 -15.40
C HIS A 494 8.71 11.50 -14.26
N VAL A 495 8.51 10.22 -13.96
CA VAL A 495 7.55 9.80 -12.92
C VAL A 495 7.98 10.22 -11.52
N LYS A 496 9.27 10.21 -11.21
CA LYS A 496 9.82 10.67 -9.91
C LYS A 496 9.56 12.17 -9.65
N SER A 497 9.37 12.97 -10.68
CA SER A 497 9.03 14.40 -10.54
C SER A 497 7.56 14.64 -10.19
N ARG A 498 6.71 13.60 -10.17
CA ARG A 498 5.25 13.69 -9.96
C ARG A 498 4.84 13.09 -8.62
N SER A 499 3.86 13.71 -7.96
CA SER A 499 3.27 13.18 -6.72
C SER A 499 2.37 11.96 -6.98
N GLU A 500 2.20 11.09 -5.98
CA GLU A 500 1.27 9.95 -6.08
C GLU A 500 -0.17 10.41 -6.40
N ARG A 501 -0.59 11.57 -5.85
CA ARG A 501 -1.93 12.13 -6.09
C ARG A 501 -2.12 12.54 -7.55
N GLU A 502 -1.13 13.16 -8.17
CA GLU A 502 -1.15 13.54 -9.59
C GLU A 502 -1.20 12.30 -10.47
N ARG A 503 -0.38 11.30 -10.15
CA ARG A 503 -0.35 10.01 -10.88
C ARG A 503 -1.69 9.29 -10.81
N MET A 504 -2.38 9.32 -9.66
CA MET A 504 -3.71 8.72 -9.50
C MET A 504 -4.82 9.53 -10.18
N ALA A 505 -4.69 10.85 -10.26
CA ALA A 505 -5.67 11.73 -10.90
C ALA A 505 -5.54 11.75 -12.43
N GLU A 506 -4.38 11.39 -12.97
CA GLU A 506 -4.09 11.39 -14.40
C GLU A 506 -4.85 10.27 -15.12
N LYS A 507 -5.54 10.63 -16.18
CA LYS A 507 -6.26 9.69 -17.05
C LYS A 507 -5.45 9.27 -18.28
N LYS A 508 -4.27 9.87 -18.50
CA LYS A 508 -3.41 9.58 -19.64
C LYS A 508 -2.72 8.23 -19.42
N ILE A 509 -2.74 7.39 -20.42
CA ILE A 509 -2.06 6.10 -20.39
C ILE A 509 -0.60 6.31 -20.76
N THR A 510 0.30 5.97 -19.85
CA THR A 510 1.74 6.04 -20.06
C THR A 510 2.41 4.76 -19.56
N GLY A 511 3.54 4.40 -20.13
CA GLY A 511 4.32 3.24 -19.71
C GLY A 511 5.55 3.05 -20.58
N CYS A 512 6.50 2.24 -20.10
CA CYS A 512 7.70 1.90 -20.83
C CYS A 512 7.99 0.39 -20.70
N PHE A 513 8.33 -0.27 -21.79
CA PHE A 513 8.71 -1.68 -21.79
C PHE A 513 10.15 -1.82 -21.26
N THR A 514 10.37 -2.76 -20.35
CA THR A 514 11.71 -3.00 -19.75
C THR A 514 12.63 -3.85 -20.61
N GLY A 515 12.09 -4.52 -21.64
CA GLY A 515 12.79 -5.55 -22.41
C GLY A 515 12.78 -6.93 -21.73
N ALA A 516 12.35 -7.04 -20.48
CA ALA A 516 12.31 -8.30 -19.75
C ALA A 516 10.95 -8.99 -19.85
N TYR A 517 10.96 -10.27 -19.54
CA TYR A 517 9.77 -11.11 -19.47
C TYR A 517 9.68 -11.82 -18.11
N ALA A 518 8.47 -12.09 -17.66
CA ALA A 518 8.17 -12.99 -16.55
C ALA A 518 7.46 -14.25 -17.08
N ILE A 519 7.53 -15.34 -16.32
CA ILE A 519 6.87 -16.60 -16.66
C ILE A 519 5.66 -16.77 -15.75
N ASN A 520 4.46 -16.93 -16.33
CA ASN A 520 3.26 -17.27 -15.60
C ASN A 520 3.41 -18.68 -15.00
N PRO A 521 3.31 -18.87 -13.66
CA PRO A 521 3.47 -20.17 -13.04
C PRO A 521 2.40 -21.19 -13.49
N LEU A 522 1.22 -20.71 -13.89
CA LEU A 522 0.17 -21.52 -14.47
C LEU A 522 0.17 -21.38 -16.00
N GLY A 523 0.59 -22.42 -16.67
CA GLY A 523 0.63 -22.49 -18.14
C GLY A 523 1.96 -22.08 -18.77
N GLY A 524 2.91 -21.50 -18.04
CA GLY A 524 4.26 -21.21 -18.53
C GLY A 524 4.37 -20.09 -19.59
N LYS A 525 3.31 -19.27 -19.75
CA LYS A 525 3.27 -18.17 -20.71
C LYS A 525 4.31 -17.11 -20.37
N TYR A 526 5.07 -16.66 -21.37
CA TYR A 526 5.97 -15.50 -21.25
C TYR A 526 5.17 -14.21 -21.28
N ILE A 527 5.36 -13.36 -20.27
CA ILE A 527 4.60 -12.13 -20.03
C ILE A 527 5.57 -10.96 -20.08
N PRO A 528 5.40 -9.98 -20.99
CA PRO A 528 6.26 -8.80 -21.06
C PRO A 528 6.13 -7.97 -19.78
N VAL A 529 7.24 -7.47 -19.26
CA VAL A 529 7.30 -6.64 -18.05
C VAL A 529 7.44 -5.17 -18.43
N TRP A 530 6.47 -4.38 -18.03
CA TRP A 530 6.39 -2.94 -18.25
C TRP A 530 6.57 -2.17 -16.95
N ILE A 531 6.86 -0.89 -17.04
CA ILE A 531 6.73 0.06 -15.96
C ILE A 531 5.65 1.10 -16.30
N SER A 532 4.87 1.50 -15.32
CA SER A 532 3.85 2.55 -15.51
C SER A 532 3.54 3.29 -14.20
N GLU A 533 3.26 4.57 -14.33
CA GLU A 533 2.97 5.47 -13.21
C GLU A 533 1.67 5.13 -12.45
N TYR A 534 0.74 4.37 -13.04
CA TYR A 534 -0.48 3.96 -12.35
C TYR A 534 -0.25 2.86 -11.30
N VAL A 535 0.92 2.22 -11.31
CA VAL A 535 1.35 1.28 -10.27
C VAL A 535 2.21 2.03 -9.25
N LEU A 536 1.84 1.93 -7.98
CA LEU A 536 2.54 2.61 -6.89
C LEU A 536 3.44 1.62 -6.14
N ALA A 537 4.71 1.98 -5.92
CA ALA A 537 5.67 1.14 -5.20
C ALA A 537 5.25 0.83 -3.76
N GLY A 538 4.53 1.76 -3.13
CA GLY A 538 4.01 1.61 -1.77
C GLY A 538 2.74 0.77 -1.64
N TYR A 539 2.13 0.28 -2.72
CA TYR A 539 0.91 -0.53 -2.70
C TYR A 539 1.18 -1.98 -3.13
N GLY A 540 0.75 -2.94 -2.30
CA GLY A 540 1.02 -4.36 -2.55
C GLY A 540 2.52 -4.66 -2.57
N THR A 541 2.96 -5.31 -3.62
CA THR A 541 4.37 -5.62 -3.90
C THR A 541 5.03 -4.57 -4.81
N GLY A 542 4.31 -3.52 -5.23
CA GLY A 542 4.77 -2.59 -6.27
C GLY A 542 4.75 -3.19 -7.68
N ALA A 543 4.12 -4.35 -7.84
CA ALA A 543 3.96 -5.07 -9.10
C ALA A 543 2.52 -5.57 -9.25
N ILE A 544 1.99 -5.58 -10.44
CA ILE A 544 0.67 -6.12 -10.77
C ILE A 544 0.76 -7.09 -11.96
N MET A 545 -0.07 -8.11 -11.93
CA MET A 545 -0.41 -8.92 -13.09
C MET A 545 -1.60 -8.26 -13.80
N ALA A 546 -1.47 -7.97 -15.08
CA ALA A 546 -2.49 -7.26 -15.83
C ALA A 546 -3.38 -8.24 -16.61
N VAL A 547 -4.70 -8.09 -16.44
CA VAL A 547 -5.73 -8.95 -17.06
C VAL A 547 -6.69 -8.11 -17.89
N PRO A 548 -6.35 -7.78 -19.12
CA PRO A 548 -7.08 -6.81 -19.94
C PRO A 548 -8.54 -7.16 -20.24
N CYS A 549 -8.92 -8.41 -20.28
CA CYS A 549 -10.32 -8.79 -20.49
C CYS A 549 -11.21 -8.48 -19.27
N GLY A 550 -10.62 -8.37 -18.05
CA GLY A 550 -11.32 -8.22 -16.78
C GLY A 550 -11.09 -6.89 -16.05
N ASP A 551 -10.11 -6.10 -16.44
CA ASP A 551 -9.79 -4.79 -15.82
C ASP A 551 -9.73 -3.68 -16.86
N GLU A 552 -10.46 -2.58 -16.61
CA GLU A 552 -10.58 -1.46 -17.55
C GLU A 552 -9.26 -0.72 -17.80
N ARG A 553 -8.42 -0.55 -16.77
CA ARG A 553 -7.12 0.12 -16.92
C ARG A 553 -6.15 -0.74 -17.71
N ASP A 554 -6.10 -2.03 -17.38
CA ASP A 554 -5.27 -2.98 -18.09
C ASP A 554 -5.69 -3.10 -19.56
N HIS A 555 -7.00 -3.08 -19.83
CA HIS A 555 -7.53 -3.09 -21.18
C HIS A 555 -7.13 -1.86 -21.99
N LYS A 556 -7.28 -0.67 -21.41
CA LYS A 556 -6.85 0.59 -22.04
C LYS A 556 -5.35 0.60 -22.30
N PHE A 557 -4.56 0.09 -21.36
CA PHE A 557 -3.11 -0.05 -21.50
C PHE A 557 -2.75 -1.02 -22.64
N ALA A 558 -3.37 -2.20 -22.63
CA ALA A 558 -3.15 -3.21 -23.67
C ALA A 558 -3.48 -2.66 -25.07
N LYS A 559 -4.63 -1.97 -25.20
CA LYS A 559 -4.99 -1.33 -26.48
C LYS A 559 -4.01 -0.22 -26.91
N HIS A 560 -3.56 0.62 -25.96
CA HIS A 560 -2.62 1.70 -26.25
C HIS A 560 -1.27 1.20 -26.74
N PHE A 561 -0.77 0.10 -26.17
CA PHE A 561 0.52 -0.50 -26.52
C PHE A 561 0.41 -1.71 -27.46
N ASN A 562 -0.77 -1.98 -28.03
CA ASN A 562 -1.05 -3.09 -28.94
C ASN A 562 -0.66 -4.46 -28.36
N ILE A 563 -0.91 -4.67 -27.06
CA ILE A 563 -0.72 -5.95 -26.39
C ILE A 563 -1.95 -6.83 -26.64
N PRO A 564 -1.80 -8.07 -27.10
CA PRO A 564 -2.92 -8.99 -27.30
C PRO A 564 -3.70 -9.26 -26.02
N VAL A 565 -5.03 -9.40 -26.13
CA VAL A 565 -5.91 -9.64 -24.99
C VAL A 565 -6.41 -11.08 -24.99
N THR A 566 -6.07 -11.86 -23.97
CA THR A 566 -6.56 -13.22 -23.75
C THR A 566 -7.96 -13.15 -23.13
N ASN A 567 -8.97 -13.66 -23.84
CA ASN A 567 -10.33 -13.76 -23.33
C ASN A 567 -10.50 -15.03 -22.47
N ILE A 568 -10.66 -14.85 -21.17
CA ILE A 568 -10.93 -15.94 -20.20
C ILE A 568 -12.37 -15.94 -19.68
N ILE A 569 -13.21 -14.98 -20.09
CA ILE A 569 -14.57 -14.77 -19.59
C ILE A 569 -15.64 -14.98 -20.66
N GLY A 570 -15.26 -15.55 -21.82
CA GLY A 570 -16.20 -15.89 -22.91
C GLY A 570 -16.99 -14.67 -23.39
N ASP A 571 -18.31 -14.85 -23.52
CA ASP A 571 -19.23 -13.83 -24.06
C ASP A 571 -19.33 -12.55 -23.20
N TYR A 572 -18.81 -12.58 -21.97
CA TYR A 572 -18.72 -11.37 -21.14
C TYR A 572 -17.69 -10.35 -21.66
N TYR A 573 -16.76 -10.77 -22.51
CA TYR A 573 -15.81 -9.88 -23.16
C TYR A 573 -16.12 -9.72 -24.65
N ASN A 574 -16.50 -8.52 -25.05
CA ASN A 574 -16.90 -8.20 -26.43
C ASN A 574 -15.74 -7.77 -27.34
N GLY A 575 -14.48 -7.77 -26.86
CA GLY A 575 -13.30 -7.30 -27.57
C GLY A 575 -13.06 -5.79 -27.52
N GLU A 576 -14.02 -5.00 -27.08
CA GLU A 576 -13.96 -3.54 -27.04
C GLU A 576 -13.77 -2.98 -25.63
N GLU A 577 -14.43 -3.57 -24.62
CA GLU A 577 -14.41 -3.13 -23.25
C GLU A 577 -14.16 -4.27 -22.28
N ALA A 578 -13.38 -4.04 -21.23
CA ALA A 578 -13.17 -4.99 -20.16
C ALA A 578 -14.46 -5.22 -19.35
N ASN A 579 -14.62 -6.43 -18.82
CA ASN A 579 -15.74 -6.75 -17.93
C ASN A 579 -15.25 -7.37 -16.62
N PRO A 580 -15.40 -6.68 -15.47
CA PRO A 580 -14.90 -7.14 -14.16
C PRO A 580 -15.81 -8.20 -13.51
N THR A 581 -16.57 -8.96 -14.29
CA THR A 581 -17.48 -9.98 -13.80
C THR A 581 -16.77 -11.02 -12.92
N LYS A 582 -17.52 -11.65 -12.02
CA LYS A 582 -17.12 -12.82 -11.26
C LYS A 582 -18.03 -14.02 -11.53
N GLU A 583 -19.04 -13.84 -12.37
CA GLU A 583 -20.07 -14.82 -12.68
C GLU A 583 -19.82 -15.58 -13.99
N ALA A 584 -18.76 -15.18 -14.74
CA ALA A 584 -18.41 -15.88 -15.98
C ALA A 584 -17.96 -17.32 -15.68
N VAL A 585 -18.24 -18.19 -16.62
CA VAL A 585 -17.64 -19.52 -16.71
C VAL A 585 -16.29 -19.35 -17.41
N LEU A 586 -15.22 -19.77 -16.77
CA LEU A 586 -13.85 -19.64 -17.27
C LEU A 586 -13.65 -20.44 -18.55
N GLN A 587 -12.95 -19.81 -19.49
CA GLN A 587 -12.47 -20.37 -20.76
C GLN A 587 -10.99 -20.03 -20.95
N ASN A 588 -10.29 -20.76 -21.76
CA ASN A 588 -8.85 -20.55 -21.99
C ASN A 588 -8.01 -20.49 -20.69
N SER A 589 -8.48 -21.19 -19.67
CA SER A 589 -7.94 -21.15 -18.31
C SER A 589 -7.46 -22.54 -17.84
N GLY A 590 -7.13 -23.42 -18.76
CA GLY A 590 -6.56 -24.73 -18.50
C GLY A 590 -7.46 -25.60 -17.61
N PHE A 591 -6.97 -26.01 -16.44
CA PHE A 591 -7.74 -26.85 -15.52
C PHE A 591 -8.93 -26.15 -14.85
N LEU A 592 -9.06 -24.82 -15.02
CA LEU A 592 -10.19 -24.03 -14.51
C LEU A 592 -11.33 -23.92 -15.56
N ASP A 593 -11.14 -24.37 -16.78
CA ASP A 593 -12.16 -24.26 -17.82
C ASP A 593 -13.46 -24.93 -17.39
N GLY A 594 -14.57 -24.22 -17.59
CA GLY A 594 -15.91 -24.70 -17.17
C GLY A 594 -16.24 -24.36 -15.70
N MET A 595 -15.34 -23.82 -14.89
CA MET A 595 -15.62 -23.37 -13.54
C MET A 595 -16.15 -21.93 -13.54
N VAL A 596 -17.05 -21.62 -12.58
CA VAL A 596 -17.43 -20.23 -12.33
C VAL A 596 -16.28 -19.49 -11.62
N MET A 597 -15.96 -18.30 -12.06
CA MET A 597 -14.80 -17.53 -11.58
C MET A 597 -14.74 -17.39 -10.06
N LYS A 598 -15.88 -17.11 -9.40
CA LYS A 598 -15.94 -16.99 -7.94
C LYS A 598 -15.49 -18.24 -7.19
N ASP A 599 -15.69 -19.44 -7.79
CA ASP A 599 -15.34 -20.71 -7.18
C ASP A 599 -13.89 -21.11 -7.53
N ALA A 600 -13.34 -20.56 -8.61
CA ALA A 600 -11.99 -20.86 -9.10
C ALA A 600 -10.88 -20.25 -8.22
N SER A 601 -11.15 -19.12 -7.53
CA SER A 601 -10.13 -18.44 -6.71
C SER A 601 -9.51 -19.35 -5.66
N GLU A 602 -10.31 -20.13 -4.95
CA GLU A 602 -9.84 -21.05 -3.90
C GLU A 602 -9.00 -22.19 -4.48
N VAL A 603 -9.42 -22.70 -5.64
CA VAL A 603 -8.70 -23.78 -6.36
C VAL A 603 -7.32 -23.31 -6.80
N VAL A 604 -7.23 -22.06 -7.31
CA VAL A 604 -5.93 -21.49 -7.72
C VAL A 604 -5.04 -21.25 -6.51
N ILE A 605 -5.57 -20.71 -5.41
CA ILE A 605 -4.77 -20.47 -4.20
C ILE A 605 -4.19 -21.79 -3.68
N GLN A 606 -5.02 -22.83 -3.59
CA GLN A 606 -4.57 -24.16 -3.15
C GLN A 606 -3.49 -24.71 -4.09
N TRP A 607 -3.68 -24.55 -5.41
CA TRP A 607 -2.67 -24.99 -6.38
C TRP A 607 -1.33 -24.25 -6.18
N LEU A 608 -1.39 -22.93 -5.96
CA LEU A 608 -0.19 -22.11 -5.75
C LEU A 608 0.58 -22.53 -4.48
N GLU A 609 -0.14 -22.83 -3.39
CA GLU A 609 0.43 -23.30 -2.13
C GLU A 609 1.04 -24.71 -2.28
N ASP A 610 0.34 -25.64 -2.94
CA ASP A 610 0.80 -27.01 -3.17
C ASP A 610 2.03 -27.10 -4.08
N ASN A 611 2.26 -26.08 -4.94
CA ASN A 611 3.40 -26.02 -5.86
C ASN A 611 4.51 -25.05 -5.44
N GLU A 612 4.39 -24.41 -4.28
CA GLU A 612 5.34 -23.41 -3.76
C GLU A 612 5.52 -22.19 -4.68
N GLU A 613 4.53 -21.90 -5.56
CA GLU A 613 4.55 -20.77 -6.50
C GLU A 613 3.80 -19.55 -5.96
N GLY A 614 3.14 -19.67 -4.81
CA GLY A 614 2.43 -18.59 -4.15
C GLY A 614 1.86 -19.02 -2.81
N VAL A 615 1.29 -18.05 -2.12
CA VAL A 615 0.67 -18.25 -0.80
C VAL A 615 -0.60 -17.43 -0.68
N ARG A 616 -1.58 -17.95 0.06
CA ARG A 616 -2.73 -17.17 0.51
C ARG A 616 -2.22 -15.96 1.32
N LYS A 617 -2.74 -14.78 1.02
CA LYS A 617 -2.32 -13.58 1.70
C LYS A 617 -3.48 -12.62 1.95
N VAL A 618 -3.53 -12.10 3.17
CA VAL A 618 -4.34 -10.93 3.49
C VAL A 618 -3.45 -9.71 3.41
N ASN A 619 -3.89 -8.71 2.68
CA ASN A 619 -3.20 -7.44 2.54
C ASN A 619 -4.08 -6.29 3.04
N TYR A 620 -3.44 -5.19 3.43
CA TYR A 620 -4.11 -3.99 3.91
C TYR A 620 -3.64 -2.79 3.09
N LYS A 621 -4.57 -1.90 2.77
CA LYS A 621 -4.25 -0.60 2.16
C LYS A 621 -3.50 0.30 3.15
N MET A 622 -3.88 0.19 4.44
CA MET A 622 -3.24 0.91 5.53
C MET A 622 -1.75 0.56 5.62
N ARG A 623 -0.92 1.56 5.85
CA ARG A 623 0.53 1.43 6.07
C ARG A 623 0.86 1.71 7.53
N ASP A 624 2.04 1.27 7.98
CA ASP A 624 2.57 1.67 9.26
C ASP A 624 2.71 3.20 9.34
N ALA A 625 2.42 3.72 10.52
CA ALA A 625 2.35 5.16 10.72
C ALA A 625 3.74 5.78 10.82
N ALA A 626 4.08 6.73 9.95
CA ALA A 626 5.26 7.57 10.11
C ALA A 626 5.11 8.43 11.36
N PHE A 627 5.94 8.15 12.36
CA PHE A 627 5.79 8.65 13.73
C PHE A 627 6.91 9.61 14.14
N SER A 628 7.64 10.17 13.23
CA SER A 628 8.65 11.21 13.53
C SER A 628 8.50 12.45 12.67
N ARG A 629 8.97 13.58 13.19
CA ARG A 629 9.03 14.87 12.49
C ARG A 629 10.40 15.50 12.68
N GLN A 630 10.88 16.13 11.64
CA GLN A 630 12.12 16.93 11.65
C GLN A 630 11.81 18.35 12.12
N ARG A 631 11.35 18.46 13.37
CA ARG A 631 10.87 19.72 13.99
C ARG A 631 11.43 19.86 15.39
N TYR A 632 11.45 21.10 15.87
CA TYR A 632 11.75 21.39 17.26
C TYR A 632 10.52 21.25 18.16
N TRP A 633 9.37 21.84 17.76
CA TRP A 633 8.18 21.92 18.62
C TRP A 633 7.33 20.64 18.53
N GLY A 634 7.74 19.64 19.30
CA GLY A 634 7.12 18.32 19.44
C GLY A 634 7.73 17.53 20.59
N GLU A 635 7.09 16.43 21.00
CA GLU A 635 7.62 15.57 22.06
C GLU A 635 8.95 14.93 21.63
N PRO A 636 10.06 15.10 22.39
CA PRO A 636 11.32 14.42 22.09
C PRO A 636 11.22 12.91 22.26
N PHE A 637 11.88 12.15 21.39
CA PHE A 637 12.00 10.72 21.59
C PHE A 637 12.96 10.39 22.73
N PRO A 638 12.56 9.56 23.69
CA PRO A 638 13.41 9.12 24.81
C PRO A 638 14.34 7.97 24.37
N ILE A 639 15.16 8.23 23.33
CA ILE A 639 16.07 7.26 22.73
C ILE A 639 17.47 7.85 22.65
N VAL A 640 18.45 7.01 23.00
CA VAL A 640 19.88 7.26 22.83
C VAL A 640 20.47 6.26 21.85
N TRP A 641 21.34 6.72 20.97
CA TRP A 641 22.05 5.92 19.98
C TRP A 641 23.43 5.54 20.52
N LYS A 642 23.71 4.24 20.73
CA LYS A 642 25.01 3.74 21.20
C LYS A 642 25.76 3.07 20.06
N ASN A 643 27.10 3.00 20.22
CA ASN A 643 28.02 2.40 19.24
C ASN A 643 28.01 3.08 17.87
N ALA A 644 27.51 4.31 17.78
CA ALA A 644 27.82 5.20 16.67
C ALA A 644 29.27 5.64 16.79
N SER A 645 30.05 5.64 15.70
CA SER A 645 31.38 6.26 15.74
C SER A 645 31.22 7.77 15.93
N LEU A 646 32.19 8.44 16.55
CA LEU A 646 32.14 9.90 16.72
C LEU A 646 32.04 10.70 15.41
N ASN A 647 32.31 10.04 14.27
CA ASN A 647 32.21 10.59 12.93
C ASN A 647 30.91 10.19 12.20
N ASP A 648 30.07 9.36 12.81
CA ASP A 648 28.80 8.95 12.22
C ASP A 648 27.73 9.99 12.56
N ALA A 649 26.87 10.31 11.59
CA ALA A 649 25.72 11.16 11.83
C ALA A 649 24.85 10.60 12.96
N VAL A 650 24.28 11.47 13.78
CA VAL A 650 23.36 11.07 14.86
C VAL A 650 22.27 10.16 14.31
N GLY A 651 22.11 8.98 14.94
CA GLY A 651 21.17 7.96 14.48
C GLY A 651 21.78 6.81 13.70
N GLN A 652 23.09 6.79 13.50
CA GLN A 652 23.81 5.58 13.18
C GLN A 652 24.20 4.89 14.48
N GLY A 653 23.95 3.58 14.57
CA GLY A 653 24.18 2.81 15.78
C GLY A 653 22.93 2.08 16.27
N ILE A 654 22.98 1.64 17.51
CA ILE A 654 21.90 0.86 18.14
C ILE A 654 21.02 1.78 18.99
N ALA A 655 19.71 1.76 18.75
CA ALA A 655 18.74 2.51 19.54
C ALA A 655 18.51 1.87 20.92
N TYR A 656 18.73 2.62 21.98
CA TYR A 656 18.39 2.22 23.34
C TYR A 656 17.38 3.19 23.96
N PRO A 657 16.41 2.67 24.72
CA PRO A 657 15.50 3.53 25.48
C PRO A 657 16.24 4.20 26.63
N LEU A 658 15.92 5.44 26.93
CA LEU A 658 16.31 6.07 28.20
C LEU A 658 15.68 5.31 29.37
N ASP A 659 16.27 5.44 30.55
CA ASP A 659 15.65 4.97 31.78
C ASP A 659 14.40 5.79 32.10
N GLU A 660 13.36 5.13 32.61
CA GLU A 660 12.10 5.81 32.92
C GLU A 660 12.25 6.90 34.00
N SER A 661 13.29 6.83 34.81
CA SER A 661 13.65 7.86 35.79
C SER A 661 14.25 9.14 35.19
N GLU A 662 14.70 9.07 33.94
CA GLU A 662 15.24 10.22 33.19
C GLU A 662 14.14 11.01 32.48
N LEU A 663 12.86 10.56 32.59
CA LEU A 663 11.73 11.26 31.99
C LEU A 663 11.17 12.35 32.93
N PRO A 664 10.75 13.51 32.42
CA PRO A 664 10.69 13.86 31.00
C PRO A 664 12.05 14.23 30.43
N LEU A 665 12.32 13.76 29.19
CA LEU A 665 13.37 14.35 28.36
C LEU A 665 12.85 15.67 27.81
N GLU A 666 13.31 16.79 28.34
CA GLU A 666 12.82 18.12 27.98
C GLU A 666 13.50 18.68 26.73
N LEU A 667 12.77 19.49 25.95
CA LEU A 667 13.33 20.23 24.82
C LEU A 667 14.33 21.26 25.32
N PRO A 668 15.56 21.32 24.75
CA PRO A 668 16.53 22.34 25.10
C PRO A 668 16.07 23.70 24.57
N HIS A 669 16.35 24.78 25.28
CA HIS A 669 16.06 26.11 24.76
C HIS A 669 16.99 26.43 23.58
N VAL A 670 16.41 26.94 22.49
CA VAL A 670 17.13 27.28 21.25
C VAL A 670 16.71 28.65 20.74
N GLU A 671 17.66 29.36 20.14
CA GLU A 671 17.43 30.67 19.52
C GLU A 671 17.03 30.55 18.04
N SER A 672 17.22 29.37 17.41
CA SER A 672 16.96 29.14 16.00
C SER A 672 16.47 27.71 15.76
N TYR A 673 15.46 27.58 14.88
CA TYR A 673 14.80 26.30 14.53
C TYR A 673 15.19 25.82 13.13
N LYS A 674 16.43 26.10 12.69
CA LYS A 674 16.90 25.64 11.38
C LYS A 674 17.06 24.12 11.38
N PRO A 675 16.64 23.43 10.31
CA PRO A 675 16.89 21.99 10.16
C PRO A 675 18.38 21.70 10.06
N GLY A 676 18.77 20.45 10.33
CA GLY A 676 20.11 19.94 10.10
C GLY A 676 20.46 19.90 8.61
N PRO A 677 21.75 19.85 8.25
CA PRO A 677 22.22 19.96 6.87
C PRO A 677 21.78 18.79 5.97
N GLU A 678 21.58 17.61 6.55
CA GLU A 678 21.18 16.40 5.81
C GLU A 678 19.66 16.14 5.88
N GLY A 679 18.87 17.08 6.46
CA GLY A 679 17.44 16.97 6.63
C GLY A 679 17.03 16.37 7.97
N GLU A 680 17.93 16.40 8.96
CA GLU A 680 17.61 16.11 10.36
C GLU A 680 16.81 17.24 10.97
N GLY A 681 16.13 16.94 12.10
CA GLY A 681 15.43 17.95 12.87
C GLY A 681 16.37 19.00 13.46
N PRO A 682 15.83 20.17 13.88
CA PRO A 682 16.63 21.26 14.48
C PRO A 682 17.48 20.85 15.70
N LEU A 683 17.09 19.79 16.41
CA LEU A 683 17.85 19.24 17.53
C LEU A 683 19.24 18.70 17.11
N ALA A 684 19.45 18.39 15.84
CA ALA A 684 20.75 17.96 15.30
C ALA A 684 21.80 19.08 15.33
N ASN A 685 21.37 20.34 15.37
CA ASN A 685 22.28 21.51 15.45
C ASN A 685 22.67 21.89 16.88
N ILE A 686 22.20 21.15 17.89
CA ILE A 686 22.41 21.45 19.29
C ILE A 686 23.51 20.55 19.85
N GLU A 687 24.70 21.11 20.08
CA GLU A 687 25.87 20.37 20.53
C GLU A 687 25.61 19.60 21.84
N THR A 688 24.95 20.22 22.81
CA THR A 688 24.64 19.59 24.10
C THR A 688 23.66 18.40 23.95
N TRP A 689 22.85 18.37 22.89
CA TRP A 689 21.91 17.30 22.56
C TRP A 689 22.61 16.17 21.82
N THR A 690 23.34 16.50 20.78
CA THR A 690 24.06 15.54 19.95
C THR A 690 25.23 14.87 20.68
N ALA A 691 25.89 15.58 21.60
CA ALA A 691 26.95 15.00 22.44
C ALA A 691 26.45 13.86 23.37
N GLN A 692 25.14 13.83 23.66
CA GLN A 692 24.49 12.75 24.39
C GLN A 692 23.98 11.65 23.47
N HIS A 693 24.17 11.76 22.18
CA HIS A 693 23.65 10.84 21.15
C HIS A 693 22.15 10.65 21.19
N LEU A 694 21.39 11.66 21.62
CA LEU A 694 19.93 11.62 21.66
C LEU A 694 19.32 11.67 20.27
N GLU A 695 18.12 11.08 20.12
CA GLU A 695 17.35 11.17 18.88
C GLU A 695 17.02 12.64 18.55
N THR A 696 17.24 13.03 17.29
CA THR A 696 17.11 14.44 16.84
C THR A 696 15.75 14.76 16.23
N ASN A 697 14.92 13.75 15.97
CA ASN A 697 13.54 13.94 15.57
C ASN A 697 12.63 14.12 16.79
N THR A 698 11.44 14.69 16.58
CA THR A 698 10.37 14.75 17.57
C THR A 698 9.18 13.91 17.13
N MET A 699 8.32 13.51 18.07
CA MET A 699 7.07 12.83 17.79
C MET A 699 6.10 13.78 17.09
N PRO A 700 5.17 13.26 16.26
CA PRO A 700 4.13 14.09 15.65
C PRO A 700 3.13 14.58 16.71
N GLY A 701 2.48 15.73 16.46
CA GLY A 701 1.51 16.30 17.40
C GLY A 701 0.40 15.34 17.83
N TYR A 702 0.04 14.38 16.96
CA TYR A 702 -0.96 13.37 17.33
C TYR A 702 -0.47 12.32 18.37
N ALA A 703 0.79 12.32 18.75
CA ALA A 703 1.29 11.43 19.80
C ALA A 703 0.62 11.75 21.13
N GLY A 704 0.65 13.02 21.57
CA GLY A 704 -0.01 13.49 22.77
C GLY A 704 -1.52 13.29 22.74
N SER A 705 -2.16 13.63 21.63
CA SER A 705 -3.63 13.51 21.49
C SER A 705 -4.13 12.06 21.37
N SER A 706 -3.26 11.06 21.19
CA SER A 706 -3.68 9.66 21.10
C SER A 706 -4.13 9.03 22.42
N TRP A 707 -3.80 9.62 23.55
CA TRP A 707 -4.08 9.06 24.88
C TRP A 707 -4.66 10.06 25.90
N TYR A 708 -4.87 11.30 25.54
CA TYR A 708 -5.22 12.41 26.41
C TYR A 708 -6.49 12.15 27.27
N PHE A 709 -7.44 11.41 26.74
CA PHE A 709 -8.65 11.02 27.46
C PHE A 709 -8.34 10.20 28.73
N LEU A 710 -7.23 9.45 28.75
CA LEU A 710 -6.77 8.75 29.96
C LEU A 710 -6.20 9.74 30.97
N ARG A 711 -5.44 10.73 30.51
CA ARG A 711 -4.86 11.74 31.43
C ARG A 711 -5.90 12.56 32.16
N TYR A 712 -6.99 12.88 31.51
CA TYR A 712 -8.12 13.61 32.15
C TYR A 712 -8.74 12.84 33.33
N MET A 713 -8.63 11.52 33.35
CA MET A 713 -9.14 10.69 34.45
C MET A 713 -8.34 10.94 35.73
N ASP A 714 -7.04 11.28 35.59
CA ASP A 714 -6.12 11.49 36.73
C ASP A 714 -4.95 12.44 36.36
N PRO A 715 -5.25 13.76 36.11
CA PRO A 715 -4.30 14.65 35.45
C PRO A 715 -3.08 15.03 36.27
N HIS A 716 -3.17 14.93 37.62
CA HIS A 716 -2.12 15.33 38.55
C HIS A 716 -1.28 14.17 39.08
N ASN A 717 -1.43 12.98 38.51
CA ASN A 717 -0.63 11.82 38.91
C ASN A 717 0.81 11.94 38.39
N ASP A 718 1.76 11.96 39.29
CA ASP A 718 3.19 12.05 39.01
C ASP A 718 3.88 10.66 38.91
N LYS A 719 3.16 9.58 39.34
CA LYS A 719 3.67 8.21 39.40
C LYS A 719 3.23 7.34 38.26
N ALA A 720 2.11 7.68 37.59
CA ALA A 720 1.56 6.97 36.45
C ALA A 720 0.86 7.93 35.50
N PHE A 721 0.73 7.53 34.22
CA PHE A 721 -0.03 8.32 33.26
C PHE A 721 -1.51 8.45 33.65
N CYS A 722 -2.03 7.48 34.40
CA CYS A 722 -3.35 7.44 35.00
C CYS A 722 -3.38 6.32 36.08
N ASP A 723 -4.00 6.58 37.21
CA ASP A 723 -4.24 5.54 38.22
C ASP A 723 -5.18 4.46 37.70
N ARG A 724 -4.83 3.19 37.94
CA ARG A 724 -5.60 2.06 37.41
C ARG A 724 -7.05 2.05 37.95
N LYS A 725 -7.28 2.41 39.19
CA LYS A 725 -8.65 2.48 39.76
C LYS A 725 -9.44 3.62 39.15
N ALA A 726 -8.79 4.76 38.86
CA ALA A 726 -9.43 5.86 38.16
C ALA A 726 -9.82 5.44 36.71
N SER A 727 -8.91 4.77 35.99
CA SER A 727 -9.21 4.30 34.64
C SER A 727 -10.30 3.22 34.63
N ASP A 728 -10.32 2.30 35.60
CA ASP A 728 -11.35 1.28 35.71
C ASP A 728 -12.73 1.87 36.05
N TYR A 729 -12.78 2.93 36.88
CA TYR A 729 -14.01 3.64 37.20
C TYR A 729 -14.54 4.44 36.01
N TRP A 730 -13.71 5.31 35.42
CA TRP A 730 -14.12 6.13 34.29
C TRP A 730 -14.32 5.34 33.00
N ASN A 731 -13.55 4.27 32.81
CA ASN A 731 -13.61 3.37 31.68
C ASN A 731 -13.59 4.14 30.32
N GLN A 732 -14.20 3.62 29.28
CA GLN A 732 -14.34 4.31 27.99
C GLN A 732 -15.04 5.66 28.16
N VAL A 733 -14.70 6.62 27.28
CA VAL A 733 -15.49 7.84 27.09
C VAL A 733 -16.88 7.45 26.62
N ASP A 734 -17.91 7.85 27.39
CA ASP A 734 -19.31 7.49 27.08
C ASP A 734 -19.85 8.25 25.87
N LEU A 735 -19.45 9.52 25.72
CA LEU A 735 -19.81 10.36 24.59
C LEU A 735 -18.61 11.20 24.16
N TYR A 736 -18.16 10.99 22.95
CA TYR A 736 -17.06 11.72 22.32
C TYR A 736 -17.60 12.57 21.17
N ILE A 737 -17.24 13.86 21.14
CA ILE A 737 -17.75 14.82 20.16
C ILE A 737 -16.58 15.46 19.43
N GLY A 738 -16.63 15.47 18.08
CA GLY A 738 -15.58 16.08 17.25
C GLY A 738 -15.80 15.93 15.76
N GLY A 739 -14.94 16.56 14.97
CA GLY A 739 -15.04 16.62 13.53
C GLY A 739 -14.80 15.28 12.83
N THR A 740 -15.39 15.10 11.64
CA THR A 740 -15.21 13.91 10.80
C THR A 740 -13.82 13.81 10.20
N GLU A 741 -13.10 14.93 10.09
CA GLU A 741 -11.72 15.00 9.58
C GLU A 741 -10.73 14.17 10.41
N HIS A 742 -11.08 13.88 11.65
CA HIS A 742 -10.27 13.10 12.58
C HIS A 742 -10.52 11.58 12.50
N ALA A 743 -11.41 11.12 11.60
CA ALA A 743 -11.85 9.72 11.47
C ALA A 743 -10.71 8.75 11.29
N VAL A 744 -9.73 9.12 10.48
CA VAL A 744 -8.63 8.26 10.03
C VAL A 744 -7.37 8.48 10.87
N GLY A 745 -6.99 9.74 11.11
CA GLY A 745 -5.80 10.06 11.89
C GLY A 745 -5.99 9.76 13.38
N HIS A 746 -6.43 10.75 14.13
CA HIS A 746 -6.57 10.72 15.59
C HIS A 746 -7.30 9.48 16.14
N LEU A 747 -8.45 9.11 15.56
CA LEU A 747 -9.28 8.01 16.10
C LEU A 747 -8.59 6.65 15.95
N LEU A 748 -7.93 6.34 14.82
CA LEU A 748 -7.23 5.07 14.65
C LEU A 748 -6.04 4.94 15.61
N TYR A 749 -5.28 6.02 15.81
CA TYR A 749 -4.15 6.01 16.75
C TYR A 749 -4.61 5.86 18.19
N SER A 750 -5.66 6.59 18.60
CA SER A 750 -6.24 6.45 19.96
C SER A 750 -6.72 5.03 20.20
N ARG A 751 -7.36 4.39 19.22
CA ARG A 751 -7.80 2.99 19.31
C ARG A 751 -6.62 2.03 19.41
N MET A 752 -5.58 2.20 18.57
CA MET A 752 -4.37 1.37 18.63
C MET A 752 -3.67 1.48 19.99
N TRP A 753 -3.43 2.70 20.47
CA TRP A 753 -2.77 2.92 21.75
C TRP A 753 -3.55 2.31 22.92
N THR A 754 -4.88 2.47 22.91
CA THR A 754 -5.76 1.84 23.90
C THR A 754 -5.64 0.33 23.90
N LYS A 755 -5.66 -0.30 22.72
CA LYS A 755 -5.52 -1.76 22.57
C LYS A 755 -4.17 -2.27 23.10
N ILE A 756 -3.10 -1.50 22.88
CA ILE A 756 -1.75 -1.84 23.36
C ILE A 756 -1.68 -1.72 24.87
N LEU A 757 -2.13 -0.59 25.44
CA LEU A 757 -2.13 -0.39 26.89
C LEU A 757 -3.02 -1.41 27.62
N TYR A 758 -4.15 -1.79 27.01
CA TYR A 758 -5.00 -2.87 27.52
C TYR A 758 -4.27 -4.22 27.48
N ALA A 759 -3.64 -4.58 26.36
CA ALA A 759 -2.93 -5.84 26.22
C ALA A 759 -1.75 -5.98 27.20
N LEU A 760 -1.08 -4.85 27.49
CA LEU A 760 0.00 -4.78 28.48
C LEU A 760 -0.50 -4.70 29.94
N GLY A 761 -1.82 -4.64 30.16
CA GLY A 761 -2.43 -4.66 31.48
C GLY A 761 -2.51 -3.31 32.20
N TYR A 762 -2.20 -2.20 31.54
CA TYR A 762 -2.21 -0.87 32.14
C TYR A 762 -3.61 -0.29 32.34
N ILE A 763 -4.57 -0.65 31.49
CA ILE A 763 -5.98 -0.20 31.55
C ILE A 763 -6.93 -1.40 31.42
N GLY A 764 -8.21 -1.24 31.77
CA GLY A 764 -9.21 -2.30 31.82
C GLY A 764 -10.10 -2.42 30.58
N PHE A 765 -9.91 -1.59 29.56
CA PHE A 765 -10.74 -1.55 28.35
C PHE A 765 -9.88 -1.44 27.08
N ASN A 766 -10.41 -1.93 25.96
CA ASN A 766 -9.68 -2.07 24.69
C ASN A 766 -10.14 -1.11 23.57
N GLU A 767 -11.12 -0.25 23.84
CA GLU A 767 -11.56 0.82 22.94
C GLU A 767 -11.73 2.13 23.73
N PRO A 768 -11.30 3.28 23.18
CA PRO A 768 -11.29 4.54 23.93
C PRO A 768 -12.67 5.18 24.03
N PHE A 769 -13.46 5.13 22.97
CA PHE A 769 -14.70 5.92 22.80
C PHE A 769 -15.87 5.00 22.49
N LYS A 770 -16.86 4.95 23.40
CA LYS A 770 -18.04 4.11 23.24
C LYS A 770 -18.96 4.65 22.16
N LYS A 771 -19.35 5.92 22.30
CA LYS A 771 -20.22 6.62 21.34
C LYS A 771 -19.49 7.82 20.76
N LEU A 772 -19.52 7.93 19.44
CA LEU A 772 -18.99 9.08 18.71
C LEU A 772 -20.10 9.87 18.05
N LEU A 773 -20.11 11.17 18.26
CA LEU A 773 -20.98 12.11 17.59
C LEU A 773 -20.14 13.10 16.79
N ASN A 774 -20.28 13.05 15.47
CA ASN A 774 -19.65 14.03 14.60
C ASN A 774 -20.63 15.18 14.32
N GLN A 775 -20.23 16.40 14.67
CA GLN A 775 -20.96 17.60 14.24
C GLN A 775 -20.77 17.80 12.74
N GLY A 776 -21.78 18.36 12.07
CA GLY A 776 -21.67 18.76 10.67
C GLY A 776 -20.65 19.91 10.51
N MET A 777 -20.18 20.10 9.28
CA MET A 777 -19.32 21.25 8.95
C MET A 777 -20.18 22.49 8.79
N ILE A 778 -19.71 23.63 9.33
CA ILE A 778 -20.31 24.93 9.06
C ILE A 778 -19.99 25.26 7.60
N GLN A 779 -21.03 25.41 6.80
CA GLN A 779 -20.89 25.84 5.42
C GLN A 779 -21.04 27.35 5.34
N GLY A 780 -20.02 28.01 4.81
CA GLY A 780 -20.08 29.41 4.43
C GLY A 780 -20.39 29.56 2.95
N SER A 781 -21.04 30.64 2.56
CA SER A 781 -21.16 31.00 1.14
C SER A 781 -19.77 31.34 0.62
N SER A 782 -19.19 30.49 -0.21
CA SER A 782 -17.97 30.86 -0.94
C SER A 782 -18.30 31.91 -2.00
N ARG A 783 -17.67 33.07 -1.92
CA ARG A 783 -17.73 34.08 -2.96
C ARG A 783 -16.41 34.06 -3.72
N PHE A 784 -16.53 34.08 -5.01
CA PHE A 784 -15.38 34.13 -5.90
C PHE A 784 -15.43 35.40 -6.73
N VAL A 785 -14.30 36.06 -6.88
CA VAL A 785 -14.01 36.95 -7.98
C VAL A 785 -13.14 36.18 -8.97
N TYR A 786 -13.31 36.50 -10.23
CA TYR A 786 -12.59 35.82 -11.29
C TYR A 786 -11.50 36.74 -11.82
N ARG A 787 -10.26 36.31 -11.74
CA ARG A 787 -9.12 37.02 -12.26
C ARG A 787 -9.04 36.78 -13.75
N LEU A 788 -9.04 37.87 -14.50
CA LEU A 788 -8.73 37.93 -15.93
C LEU A 788 -7.32 38.50 -16.10
N ALA A 789 -6.44 37.77 -16.72
CA ALA A 789 -5.11 38.21 -17.08
C ALA A 789 -4.83 37.85 -18.55
N PHE A 790 -4.02 38.64 -19.22
CA PHE A 790 -3.61 38.41 -20.60
C PHE A 790 -2.11 38.05 -20.60
N GLY A 791 -1.71 37.08 -21.46
CA GLY A 791 -0.33 36.71 -21.69
C GLY A 791 0.14 37.25 -23.04
N ALA A 792 1.37 37.75 -23.10
CA ALA A 792 2.06 38.10 -24.32
C ALA A 792 3.09 37.03 -24.67
N MET A 793 3.15 36.58 -25.93
CA MET A 793 4.19 35.65 -26.39
C MET A 793 5.32 36.45 -27.02
N TYR A 794 6.46 36.56 -26.37
CA TYR A 794 7.66 37.08 -26.99
C TYR A 794 8.47 35.94 -27.62
N THR A 795 8.67 36.04 -28.93
CA THR A 795 9.62 35.24 -29.69
C THR A 795 10.99 35.91 -29.64
N ALA A 796 11.79 35.72 -28.60
CA ALA A 796 13.25 35.95 -28.62
C ALA A 796 13.91 35.47 -27.31
N GLY A 797 14.91 34.60 -27.47
CA GLY A 797 16.12 34.44 -26.63
C GLY A 797 15.91 34.19 -25.13
N PHE A 798 16.34 33.04 -24.68
CA PHE A 798 16.58 32.72 -23.28
C PHE A 798 17.45 33.80 -22.64
N ASP A 799 16.88 34.66 -21.84
CA ASP A 799 17.40 35.38 -20.68
C ASP A 799 16.51 36.61 -20.45
N ASP A 800 15.94 36.74 -19.24
CA ASP A 800 15.07 37.81 -18.77
C ASP A 800 13.55 37.64 -19.03
N PHE A 801 12.91 36.82 -18.17
CA PHE A 801 11.47 36.92 -17.96
C PHE A 801 11.13 38.14 -17.09
N ASN A 802 11.03 39.30 -17.70
CA ASN A 802 10.36 40.46 -17.09
C ASN A 802 8.88 40.38 -17.44
N PHE A 803 8.05 39.89 -16.50
CA PHE A 803 6.60 40.10 -16.52
C PHE A 803 6.34 41.62 -16.33
N THR A 804 6.27 42.39 -17.41
CA THR A 804 5.62 43.68 -17.35
C THR A 804 4.15 43.40 -17.02
N SER A 805 3.69 43.87 -15.88
CA SER A 805 2.36 43.66 -15.32
C SER A 805 1.28 44.07 -16.30
N SER A 806 0.70 43.11 -17.02
CA SER A 806 -0.60 43.34 -17.66
C SER A 806 -1.61 43.67 -16.57
N PRO A 807 -2.43 44.71 -16.73
CA PRO A 807 -3.43 45.03 -15.71
C PRO A 807 -4.32 43.81 -15.42
N ILE A 808 -4.51 43.51 -14.15
CA ILE A 808 -5.36 42.42 -13.73
C ILE A 808 -6.75 42.96 -13.51
N VAL A 809 -7.74 42.36 -14.16
CA VAL A 809 -9.17 42.70 -13.99
C VAL A 809 -9.83 41.62 -13.17
N PHE A 810 -10.58 42.01 -12.17
CA PHE A 810 -11.44 41.11 -11.39
C PHE A 810 -12.88 41.15 -11.90
N LEU A 811 -13.41 40.00 -12.25
CA LEU A 811 -14.74 39.83 -12.81
C LEU A 811 -15.69 39.22 -11.78
N SER A 812 -16.96 39.67 -11.78
CA SER A 812 -18.03 38.92 -11.13
C SER A 812 -18.33 37.64 -11.93
N LEU A 813 -19.01 36.68 -11.31
CA LEU A 813 -19.44 35.43 -11.97
C LEU A 813 -20.17 35.70 -13.30
N LYS A 814 -21.03 36.72 -13.33
CA LYS A 814 -21.76 37.08 -14.56
C LYS A 814 -20.83 37.46 -15.71
N HIS A 815 -19.87 38.34 -15.44
CA HIS A 815 -18.90 38.78 -16.46
C HIS A 815 -17.89 37.68 -16.81
N TYR A 816 -17.51 36.83 -15.83
CA TYR A 816 -16.71 35.66 -16.08
C TYR A 816 -17.37 34.70 -17.09
N LEU A 817 -18.66 34.40 -16.92
CA LEU A 817 -19.37 33.49 -17.82
C LEU A 817 -19.46 34.06 -19.26
N GLU A 818 -19.59 35.37 -19.39
CA GLU A 818 -19.58 36.00 -20.74
C GLU A 818 -18.19 35.97 -21.37
N VAL A 819 -17.12 36.25 -20.58
CA VAL A 819 -15.74 36.14 -21.08
C VAL A 819 -15.39 34.71 -21.45
N ALA A 820 -15.80 33.73 -20.66
CA ALA A 820 -15.55 32.30 -20.91
C ALA A 820 -16.18 31.83 -22.24
N LYS A 821 -17.30 32.40 -22.66
CA LYS A 821 -17.93 32.13 -23.99
C LYS A 821 -17.09 32.65 -25.16
N LEU A 822 -16.30 33.69 -24.91
CA LEU A 822 -15.43 34.27 -25.95
C LEU A 822 -14.13 33.48 -26.14
N GLY A 823 -13.83 32.57 -25.18
CA GLY A 823 -12.66 31.67 -25.24
C GLY A 823 -11.33 32.42 -25.29
N GLN A 824 -10.46 32.02 -26.20
CA GLN A 824 -9.13 32.62 -26.41
C GLN A 824 -9.10 33.79 -27.39
N ASP A 825 -10.25 34.30 -27.84
CA ASP A 825 -10.29 35.49 -28.69
C ASP A 825 -10.00 36.74 -27.86
N VAL A 826 -8.71 37.09 -27.75
CA VAL A 826 -8.20 38.21 -26.98
C VAL A 826 -8.90 39.52 -27.37
N ARG A 827 -9.14 39.78 -28.66
CA ARG A 827 -9.77 41.03 -29.12
C ARG A 827 -11.24 41.12 -28.73
N ALA A 828 -11.97 39.98 -28.75
CA ALA A 828 -13.35 39.93 -28.32
C ALA A 828 -13.46 40.13 -26.81
N VAL A 829 -12.54 39.50 -26.02
CA VAL A 829 -12.48 39.65 -24.55
C VAL A 829 -12.16 41.10 -24.18
N VAL A 830 -11.17 41.72 -24.81
CA VAL A 830 -10.80 43.12 -24.51
C VAL A 830 -11.94 44.07 -24.82
N ARG A 831 -12.60 43.89 -25.99
CA ARG A 831 -13.79 44.71 -26.34
C ARG A 831 -14.91 44.56 -25.32
N TYR A 832 -15.16 43.34 -24.85
CA TYR A 832 -16.16 43.08 -23.81
C TYR A 832 -15.81 43.78 -22.51
N VAL A 833 -14.55 43.64 -22.03
CA VAL A 833 -14.04 44.28 -20.79
C VAL A 833 -14.08 45.80 -20.89
N ASN A 834 -13.64 46.38 -21.99
CA ASN A 834 -13.67 47.83 -22.21
C ASN A 834 -15.11 48.37 -22.26
N GLY A 835 -16.10 47.57 -22.66
CA GLY A 835 -17.51 47.92 -22.68
C GLY A 835 -18.09 48.27 -21.30
N PHE A 836 -17.64 47.61 -20.23
CA PHE A 836 -18.11 47.90 -18.87
C PHE A 836 -17.10 48.63 -17.96
N LEU A 837 -15.81 48.66 -18.33
CA LEU A 837 -14.75 49.39 -17.61
C LEU A 837 -14.34 50.70 -18.28
N HIS A 838 -15.11 51.20 -19.22
CA HIS A 838 -14.89 52.48 -19.90
C HIS A 838 -13.47 52.65 -20.46
N SER A 839 -13.08 51.78 -21.38
CA SER A 839 -11.78 51.84 -22.09
C SER A 839 -10.54 51.57 -21.19
N TYR A 840 -10.66 50.57 -20.34
CA TYR A 840 -9.57 50.17 -19.44
C TYR A 840 -8.29 49.69 -20.14
N TYR A 841 -8.42 49.09 -21.32
CA TYR A 841 -7.29 48.65 -22.16
C TYR A 841 -7.15 49.55 -23.39
N ASN A 842 -5.95 50.09 -23.60
CA ASN A 842 -5.64 50.88 -24.77
C ASN A 842 -5.43 49.99 -26.02
N GLU A 843 -5.89 50.39 -27.20
CA GLU A 843 -5.80 49.60 -28.44
C GLU A 843 -4.34 49.27 -28.85
N GLU A 844 -3.36 50.12 -28.49
CA GLU A 844 -1.94 49.87 -28.78
C GLU A 844 -1.37 48.68 -27.98
N ILE A 845 -1.93 48.35 -26.80
CA ILE A 845 -1.47 47.25 -25.97
C ILE A 845 -2.05 45.92 -26.48
N ILE A 846 -3.14 45.95 -27.25
CA ILE A 846 -3.87 44.75 -27.69
C ILE A 846 -3.07 43.93 -28.72
N SER A 847 -2.17 44.56 -29.47
CA SER A 847 -1.40 43.89 -30.53
C SER A 847 -0.46 42.80 -30.00
N ASP A 848 0.02 42.92 -28.75
CA ASP A 848 1.01 42.04 -28.15
C ASP A 848 0.40 40.96 -27.23
N LEU A 849 -0.91 41.01 -26.99
CA LEU A 849 -1.62 40.04 -26.17
C LEU A 849 -2.04 38.83 -27.01
N THR A 850 -1.59 37.66 -26.61
CA THR A 850 -1.81 36.40 -27.37
C THR A 850 -2.69 35.39 -26.64
N THR A 851 -2.82 35.47 -25.31
CA THR A 851 -3.58 34.48 -24.52
C THR A 851 -4.45 35.14 -23.46
N VAL A 852 -5.56 34.46 -23.12
CA VAL A 852 -6.52 34.87 -22.08
C VAL A 852 -6.44 33.86 -20.95
N HIS A 853 -6.16 34.32 -19.74
CA HIS A 853 -6.15 33.49 -18.54
C HIS A 853 -7.29 33.89 -17.60
N LEU A 854 -8.17 32.95 -17.31
CA LEU A 854 -9.27 33.08 -16.35
C LEU A 854 -9.07 32.14 -15.19
N SER A 855 -9.02 32.70 -13.97
CA SER A 855 -8.90 31.90 -12.76
C SER A 855 -9.83 32.39 -11.67
N PRO A 856 -10.55 31.50 -10.94
CA PRO A 856 -11.32 31.89 -9.76
C PRO A 856 -10.36 32.23 -8.62
N ILE A 857 -10.67 33.27 -7.87
CA ILE A 857 -9.99 33.63 -6.63
C ILE A 857 -11.04 33.68 -5.55
N HIS A 858 -10.81 32.92 -4.47
CA HIS A 858 -11.66 32.99 -3.29
C HIS A 858 -11.46 34.31 -2.57
N VAL A 859 -12.53 34.97 -2.23
CA VAL A 859 -12.52 36.28 -1.53
C VAL A 859 -13.12 36.10 -0.15
N ASP A 860 -12.43 36.60 0.86
CA ASP A 860 -12.96 36.66 2.20
C ASP A 860 -14.28 37.49 2.21
N VAL A 861 -15.30 36.94 2.83
CA VAL A 861 -16.64 37.55 2.91
C VAL A 861 -16.63 38.96 3.55
N ASN A 862 -15.59 39.24 4.33
CA ASN A 862 -15.44 40.56 4.98
C ASN A 862 -14.85 41.63 4.07
N ILE A 863 -14.44 41.29 2.85
CA ILE A 863 -13.83 42.24 1.88
C ILE A 863 -14.87 42.71 0.82
N VAL A 864 -16.04 42.06 0.74
CA VAL A 864 -17.09 42.38 -0.28
C VAL A 864 -18.23 43.14 0.35
#